data_8a1402a55c35e86c5b7682e3c9df1cf7
#
_entry.id   8a1402a55c35e86c5b7682e3c9df1cf7
#
_cell.length_a   1.000
_cell.length_b   1.000
_cell.length_c   1.000
_cell.angle_alpha   90.00
_cell.angle_beta   90.00
_cell.angle_gamma   90.00
#
_symmetry.space_group_name_H-M   'P 1'
#
loop_
_entity.id
_entity.type
_entity.pdbx_description
1 polymer ?
#
loop_
_entity_poly.entity_id
_entity_poly.type
_entity_poly.pdbx_seq_one_letter_code
_entity_poly.pdbx_strand_id
1 'polypeptide(L)'
;MKHSRRIPIPAVHVLLVAAVFCFAGCAATEPKLIPRTVLFGNPVKASPRISPDGKMMAYLAPVNNVLNVWVKTIGKADDKVVTKDTIRGIRRYFWAEDNEHIMYLQDVGGDENWRLYGVNLETDEVKDLTPFEDVQVQILRSDKHFPDELLIGMNKEDQRLHDVYKLDLSTGEMNMVAKNPGNVTFWLADADMKVRCAVASTADGGLDLMVRQNEQEDFRKLLSWGPEDSMTSGPVSFNKDGDALYLIDSRDANAGRLVELNIASGQIKVIAEDPQYDVSNVIIHPDTYEVQAVAFTRARTEWVVLDDSIKDDFKAIAKLDQGDFYISGRDNADRTWLISFTKDDGPVSYYAYRHDKKKGTFLFDHMPELNKYKLAHTEPIHFTARDGLTIHGYVTFPIWKEKKNLPMVLNVHGGPWGRDAWGYDPEAQWFANRGYACLQVNFRGSTGYGKDFLNAGDREWGAKMHDDLVDGVNWAVEKGYADPNKVAIFGGSYGGYAALVGATFTPDVFCCAVDIVGPSNLVTLLRSIPPYWSTMLAMFHKRVGNPDTEEEFLKSRSPLFKVDRIKIPILIGQGANDPRVKQAESEQIVEAMKKKGLPYEYMLFPDEGHGFARPENRLKFYAVAEKFLAKYLTGRYEQAAENSNQ
;
A
#
# COMPACT_ATOMS: atom_id res chain seq x y z
N MET A 1 101.42 -16.31 7.07
CA MET A 1 101.54 -14.85 7.03
C MET A 1 100.28 -14.24 6.47
N LYS A 2 99.71 -13.34 7.16
CA LYS A 2 98.63 -12.36 6.99
C LYS A 2 97.52 -12.53 8.01
N HIS A 3 97.61 -11.64 9.00
CA HIS A 3 96.62 -11.42 10.04
C HIS A 3 95.36 -10.82 9.44
N SER A 4 94.14 -11.36 9.83
CA SER A 4 92.89 -10.68 9.65
C SER A 4 92.36 -10.29 11.03
N ARG A 5 92.28 -9.02 11.29
CA ARG A 5 91.67 -8.41 12.48
C ARG A 5 90.13 -8.56 12.44
N ARG A 6 89.56 -9.14 13.49
CA ARG A 6 88.14 -9.10 13.74
C ARG A 6 87.76 -7.79 14.44
N ILE A 7 86.80 -7.09 13.89
CA ILE A 7 86.14 -5.93 14.48
C ILE A 7 84.94 -6.39 15.31
N PRO A 8 84.73 -5.96 16.55
CA PRO A 8 83.57 -6.34 17.34
C PRO A 8 82.35 -5.50 16.91
N ILE A 9 81.21 -6.20 16.71
CA ILE A 9 79.87 -5.61 16.44
C ILE A 9 79.24 -5.32 17.81
N PRO A 10 78.71 -4.10 18.07
CA PRO A 10 77.95 -3.81 19.30
C PRO A 10 76.58 -4.42 19.25
N ALA A 11 76.18 -5.06 20.34
CA ALA A 11 74.84 -5.64 20.53
C ALA A 11 73.76 -4.51 20.64
N VAL A 12 72.89 -4.41 19.64
CA VAL A 12 71.70 -3.53 19.69
C VAL A 12 70.62 -4.29 20.40
N HIS A 13 70.27 -3.82 21.59
CA HIS A 13 69.07 -4.30 22.30
C HIS A 13 67.81 -3.71 21.63
N VAL A 14 67.08 -4.52 20.88
CA VAL A 14 65.77 -4.15 20.36
C VAL A 14 64.75 -4.33 21.49
N LEU A 15 64.29 -3.25 22.09
CA LEU A 15 63.12 -3.23 22.96
C LEU A 15 61.88 -3.37 22.07
N LEU A 16 61.28 -4.56 22.09
CA LEU A 16 59.95 -4.76 21.54
C LEU A 16 58.90 -4.11 22.47
N VAL A 17 58.46 -2.89 22.13
CA VAL A 17 57.27 -2.27 22.73
C VAL A 17 56.07 -2.89 22.03
N ALA A 18 55.42 -3.85 22.68
CA ALA A 18 54.12 -4.36 22.26
C ALA A 18 53.05 -3.28 22.49
N ALA A 19 52.75 -2.51 21.44
CA ALA A 19 51.58 -1.62 21.42
C ALA A 19 50.31 -2.50 21.38
N VAL A 20 49.68 -2.72 22.51
CA VAL A 20 48.34 -3.25 22.60
C VAL A 20 47.39 -2.18 22.06
N PHE A 21 47.03 -2.25 20.78
CA PHE A 21 45.92 -1.51 20.23
C PHE A 21 44.65 -2.10 20.83
N CYS A 22 44.17 -1.54 21.92
CA CYS A 22 42.77 -1.69 22.30
C CYS A 22 41.92 -1.06 21.19
N PHE A 23 41.42 -1.86 20.26
CA PHE A 23 40.28 -1.48 19.47
C PHE A 23 39.08 -1.41 20.44
N ALA A 24 38.93 -0.28 21.14
CA ALA A 24 37.66 0.12 21.67
C ALA A 24 36.73 0.33 20.46
N GLY A 25 36.03 -0.72 20.05
CA GLY A 25 34.92 -0.57 19.11
C GLY A 25 34.00 0.48 19.72
N CYS A 26 33.86 1.65 19.10
CA CYS A 26 32.83 2.61 19.44
C CYS A 26 31.52 1.86 19.24
N ALA A 27 30.96 1.25 20.28
CA ALA A 27 29.58 0.80 20.27
C ALA A 27 28.74 2.03 19.92
N ALA A 28 28.05 1.99 18.79
CA ALA A 28 27.18 3.09 18.39
C ALA A 28 26.20 3.32 19.55
N THR A 29 26.12 4.55 20.02
CA THR A 29 25.22 4.89 21.14
C THR A 29 23.78 4.61 20.73
N GLU A 30 23.03 4.02 21.62
CA GLU A 30 21.61 3.73 21.43
C GLU A 30 20.85 5.03 21.07
N PRO A 31 20.13 5.08 19.94
CA PRO A 31 19.41 6.28 19.54
C PRO A 31 18.21 6.55 20.44
N LYS A 32 17.72 7.79 20.44
CA LYS A 32 16.45 8.12 21.12
C LYS A 32 15.33 7.26 20.58
N LEU A 33 14.42 6.85 21.48
CA LEU A 33 13.14 6.25 21.06
C LEU A 33 12.38 7.26 20.23
N ILE A 34 11.91 6.81 19.06
CA ILE A 34 10.97 7.59 18.26
C ILE A 34 9.60 7.40 18.91
N PRO A 35 8.91 8.46 19.34
CA PRO A 35 7.58 8.34 19.93
C PRO A 35 6.60 7.68 18.98
N ARG A 36 5.70 6.84 19.50
CA ARG A 36 4.62 6.25 18.70
C ARG A 36 3.76 7.30 18.00
N THR A 37 3.55 8.45 18.63
CA THR A 37 2.83 9.57 18.03
C THR A 37 3.50 10.13 16.78
N VAL A 38 4.83 10.02 16.66
CA VAL A 38 5.60 10.43 15.48
C VAL A 38 5.54 9.38 14.38
N LEU A 39 5.50 8.09 14.74
CA LEU A 39 5.44 6.98 13.76
C LEU A 39 4.01 6.71 13.29
N PHE A 40 3.06 6.71 14.21
CA PHE A 40 1.68 6.25 13.98
C PHE A 40 0.61 7.32 14.22
N GLY A 41 0.98 8.55 14.54
CA GLY A 41 0.06 9.68 14.63
C GLY A 41 -0.42 10.15 13.26
N ASN A 42 -1.30 11.15 13.24
CA ASN A 42 -1.66 11.79 11.99
C ASN A 42 -0.47 12.60 11.44
N PRO A 43 -0.32 12.68 10.10
CA PRO A 43 0.67 13.56 9.50
C PRO A 43 0.38 15.04 9.86
N VAL A 44 1.43 15.86 9.91
CA VAL A 44 1.27 17.31 10.10
C VAL A 44 0.59 17.93 8.87
N LYS A 45 1.02 17.52 7.68
CA LYS A 45 0.39 17.82 6.38
C LYS A 45 0.63 16.65 5.44
N ALA A 46 -0.36 16.30 4.62
CA ALA A 46 -0.21 15.20 3.66
C ALA A 46 -1.05 15.39 2.40
N SER A 47 -0.76 14.59 1.39
CA SER A 47 -1.56 14.45 0.17
C SER A 47 -1.93 15.77 -0.49
N PRO A 48 -0.97 16.66 -0.82
CA PRO A 48 -1.28 17.92 -1.48
C PRO A 48 -1.95 17.68 -2.84
N ARG A 49 -2.89 18.55 -3.21
CA ARG A 49 -3.57 18.61 -4.49
C ARG A 49 -3.57 20.05 -4.99
N ILE A 50 -3.15 20.27 -6.22
CA ILE A 50 -3.21 21.59 -6.85
C ILE A 50 -4.61 21.83 -7.44
N SER A 51 -5.12 23.06 -7.36
CA SER A 51 -6.37 23.45 -8.03
C SER A 51 -6.21 23.35 -9.55
N PRO A 52 -7.29 23.12 -10.31
CA PRO A 52 -7.25 23.05 -11.76
C PRO A 52 -6.58 24.26 -12.41
N ASP A 53 -6.82 25.48 -11.90
CA ASP A 53 -6.22 26.73 -12.39
C ASP A 53 -4.77 26.98 -11.90
N GLY A 54 -4.24 26.11 -11.04
CA GLY A 54 -2.88 26.19 -10.52
C GLY A 54 -2.63 27.29 -9.48
N LYS A 55 -3.67 27.98 -8.97
CA LYS A 55 -3.49 29.09 -8.01
C LYS A 55 -3.54 28.65 -6.55
N MET A 56 -4.28 27.60 -6.25
CA MET A 56 -4.47 27.10 -4.91
C MET A 56 -3.92 25.69 -4.73
N MET A 57 -3.68 25.34 -3.48
CA MET A 57 -3.30 23.99 -3.06
C MET A 57 -4.22 23.58 -1.91
N ALA A 58 -4.78 22.38 -2.01
CA ALA A 58 -5.43 21.70 -0.89
C ALA A 58 -4.48 20.65 -0.30
N TYR A 59 -4.64 20.31 0.99
CA TYR A 59 -3.90 19.27 1.67
C TYR A 59 -4.66 18.76 2.91
N LEU A 60 -4.31 17.58 3.38
CA LEU A 60 -4.82 17.04 4.64
C LEU A 60 -3.96 17.52 5.81
N ALA A 61 -4.61 18.00 6.87
CA ALA A 61 -3.96 18.29 8.14
C ALA A 61 -4.97 18.15 9.30
N PRO A 62 -4.52 17.83 10.53
CA PRO A 62 -5.43 17.61 11.65
C PRO A 62 -6.02 18.90 12.20
N VAL A 63 -7.31 18.84 12.57
CA VAL A 63 -7.99 19.77 13.47
C VAL A 63 -8.39 18.95 14.70
N ASN A 64 -7.92 19.33 15.89
CA ASN A 64 -8.15 18.54 17.11
C ASN A 64 -7.84 17.03 16.93
N ASN A 65 -6.72 16.74 16.28
CA ASN A 65 -6.26 15.37 15.98
C ASN A 65 -7.11 14.58 14.96
N VAL A 66 -8.07 15.21 14.28
CA VAL A 66 -8.88 14.60 13.21
C VAL A 66 -8.50 15.22 11.87
N LEU A 67 -8.17 14.40 10.87
CA LEU A 67 -7.74 14.88 9.55
C LEU A 67 -8.90 15.59 8.84
N ASN A 68 -8.61 16.81 8.38
CA ASN A 68 -9.50 17.64 7.59
C ASN A 68 -8.80 18.18 6.36
N VAL A 69 -9.56 18.64 5.38
CA VAL A 69 -9.02 19.30 4.19
C VAL A 69 -8.79 20.78 4.48
N TRP A 70 -7.60 21.23 4.15
CA TRP A 70 -7.17 22.62 4.21
C TRP A 70 -6.89 23.11 2.79
N VAL A 71 -7.12 24.39 2.56
CA VAL A 71 -6.77 25.06 1.31
C VAL A 71 -5.93 26.30 1.58
N LYS A 72 -5.08 26.67 0.60
CA LYS A 72 -4.31 27.92 0.63
C LYS A 72 -4.01 28.41 -0.78
N THR A 73 -3.77 29.69 -0.92
CA THR A 73 -3.17 30.26 -2.14
C THR A 73 -1.69 29.87 -2.18
N ILE A 74 -1.21 29.39 -3.33
CA ILE A 74 0.20 29.03 -3.50
C ILE A 74 1.07 30.27 -3.31
N GLY A 75 2.06 30.15 -2.42
CA GLY A 75 2.97 31.26 -2.08
C GLY A 75 2.47 32.22 -1.01
N LYS A 76 1.27 32.02 -0.43
CA LYS A 76 0.75 32.83 0.69
C LYS A 76 0.63 32.00 1.97
N ALA A 77 0.45 32.69 3.09
CA ALA A 77 0.19 32.10 4.40
C ALA A 77 -1.27 32.37 4.81
N ASP A 78 -2.19 31.89 4.00
CA ASP A 78 -3.64 32.08 4.14
C ASP A 78 -4.38 30.74 4.28
N ASP A 79 -3.74 29.78 4.92
CA ASP A 79 -4.24 28.42 5.13
C ASP A 79 -5.61 28.46 5.83
N LYS A 80 -6.64 27.84 5.25
CA LYS A 80 -8.01 27.76 5.75
C LYS A 80 -8.47 26.31 5.75
N VAL A 81 -9.04 25.84 6.88
CA VAL A 81 -9.73 24.55 6.92
C VAL A 81 -11.10 24.69 6.25
N VAL A 82 -11.44 23.75 5.38
CA VAL A 82 -12.69 23.78 4.60
C VAL A 82 -13.65 22.64 4.94
N THR A 83 -13.18 21.61 5.63
CA THR A 83 -14.04 20.53 6.12
C THR A 83 -14.10 20.52 7.64
N LYS A 84 -15.10 19.84 8.22
CA LYS A 84 -15.40 19.93 9.66
C LYS A 84 -15.62 18.54 10.29
N ASP A 85 -14.88 17.52 9.83
CA ASP A 85 -14.97 16.23 10.49
C ASP A 85 -14.34 16.26 11.89
N THR A 86 -15.01 15.65 12.84
CA THR A 86 -14.61 15.62 14.25
C THR A 86 -14.38 14.22 14.80
N ILE A 87 -14.54 13.17 13.95
CA ILE A 87 -14.58 11.78 14.42
C ILE A 87 -13.49 10.93 13.77
N ARG A 88 -13.58 10.72 12.45
CA ARG A 88 -12.81 9.70 11.76
C ARG A 88 -11.69 10.25 10.89
N GLY A 89 -11.83 11.47 10.41
CA GLY A 89 -10.91 12.15 9.51
C GLY A 89 -11.16 11.85 8.04
N ILE A 90 -10.99 12.87 7.23
CA ILE A 90 -11.08 12.75 5.77
C ILE A 90 -9.75 12.21 5.25
N ARG A 91 -9.82 11.26 4.31
CA ARG A 91 -8.63 10.61 3.74
C ARG A 91 -8.58 10.66 2.24
N ARG A 92 -9.74 10.79 1.58
CA ARG A 92 -9.90 10.86 0.14
C ARG A 92 -10.61 12.14 -0.22
N TYR A 93 -9.93 13.00 -0.98
CA TYR A 93 -10.48 14.25 -1.47
C TYR A 93 -9.82 14.62 -2.79
N PHE A 94 -10.46 15.51 -3.55
CA PHE A 94 -9.96 16.06 -4.81
C PHE A 94 -10.60 17.42 -5.08
N TRP A 95 -10.03 18.18 -6.02
CA TRP A 95 -10.64 19.37 -6.56
C TRP A 95 -11.69 18.98 -7.60
N ALA A 96 -12.84 19.64 -7.57
CA ALA A 96 -13.68 19.71 -8.75
C ALA A 96 -13.01 20.58 -9.83
N GLU A 97 -13.33 20.36 -11.08
CA GLU A 97 -12.71 21.09 -12.18
C GLU A 97 -13.18 22.55 -12.29
N ASP A 98 -14.23 22.93 -11.56
CA ASP A 98 -14.79 24.28 -11.47
C ASP A 98 -13.91 25.25 -10.67
N ASN A 99 -12.89 24.80 -9.96
CA ASN A 99 -12.05 25.54 -9.02
C ASN A 99 -12.79 26.09 -7.77
N GLU A 100 -14.06 25.79 -7.59
CA GLU A 100 -14.91 26.29 -6.52
C GLU A 100 -15.19 25.26 -5.45
N HIS A 101 -15.10 23.97 -5.79
CA HIS A 101 -15.45 22.91 -4.86
C HIS A 101 -14.28 21.97 -4.52
N ILE A 102 -14.21 21.63 -3.23
CA ILE A 102 -13.47 20.46 -2.74
C ILE A 102 -14.45 19.31 -2.55
N MET A 103 -14.17 18.20 -3.21
CA MET A 103 -14.92 16.96 -3.11
C MET A 103 -14.22 16.00 -2.17
N TYR A 104 -14.97 15.27 -1.33
CA TYR A 104 -14.38 14.25 -0.45
C TYR A 104 -15.31 13.05 -0.24
N LEU A 105 -14.72 11.91 0.06
CA LEU A 105 -15.42 10.68 0.40
C LEU A 105 -15.33 10.42 1.91
N GLN A 106 -16.46 10.07 2.53
CA GLN A 106 -16.57 9.76 3.96
C GLN A 106 -17.42 8.51 4.17
N ASP A 107 -16.93 7.61 5.05
CA ASP A 107 -17.66 6.45 5.56
C ASP A 107 -18.11 6.68 7.02
N VAL A 108 -18.94 5.80 7.54
CA VAL A 108 -19.42 5.87 8.92
C VAL A 108 -18.83 4.71 9.75
N GLY A 109 -18.05 5.04 10.76
CA GLY A 109 -17.51 4.05 11.69
C GLY A 109 -16.59 2.98 11.07
N GLY A 110 -16.22 3.11 9.79
CA GLY A 110 -15.37 2.16 9.06
C GLY A 110 -16.12 1.09 8.28
N ASP A 111 -17.40 1.32 7.98
CA ASP A 111 -18.26 0.42 7.21
C ASP A 111 -17.94 0.36 5.70
N GLU A 112 -17.07 1.27 5.21
CA GLU A 112 -16.69 1.44 3.80
C GLU A 112 -17.85 1.81 2.87
N ASN A 113 -18.99 2.24 3.38
CA ASN A 113 -20.06 2.85 2.60
C ASN A 113 -19.72 4.33 2.34
N TRP A 114 -18.84 4.53 1.37
CA TRP A 114 -18.27 5.84 1.05
C TRP A 114 -19.29 6.73 0.33
N ARG A 115 -19.73 7.81 0.99
CA ARG A 115 -20.58 8.84 0.37
C ARG A 115 -19.73 10.01 -0.11
N LEU A 116 -20.22 10.68 -1.16
CA LEU A 116 -19.57 11.83 -1.77
C LEU A 116 -20.16 13.14 -1.21
N TYR A 117 -19.27 13.99 -0.75
CA TYR A 117 -19.57 15.33 -0.28
C TYR A 117 -18.85 16.37 -1.10
N GLY A 118 -19.46 17.55 -1.27
CA GLY A 118 -18.85 18.74 -1.85
C GLY A 118 -18.82 19.88 -0.84
N VAL A 119 -17.73 20.65 -0.83
CA VAL A 119 -17.59 21.90 -0.08
C VAL A 119 -17.39 23.02 -1.06
N ASN A 120 -18.30 24.00 -1.09
CA ASN A 120 -18.11 25.23 -1.84
C ASN A 120 -17.17 26.17 -1.07
N LEU A 121 -16.07 26.60 -1.70
CA LEU A 121 -15.01 27.37 -1.05
C LEU A 121 -15.36 28.84 -0.84
N GLU A 122 -16.34 29.38 -1.56
CA GLU A 122 -16.79 30.74 -1.43
C GLU A 122 -17.81 30.88 -0.27
N THR A 123 -18.77 29.95 -0.21
CA THR A 123 -19.88 29.99 0.77
C THR A 123 -19.64 29.18 2.03
N ASP A 124 -18.61 28.31 2.06
CA ASP A 124 -18.35 27.31 3.11
C ASP A 124 -19.50 26.29 3.29
N GLU A 125 -20.40 26.18 2.31
CA GLU A 125 -21.49 25.23 2.34
C GLU A 125 -20.98 23.81 2.06
N VAL A 126 -21.41 22.86 2.90
CA VAL A 126 -21.14 21.42 2.72
C VAL A 126 -22.41 20.73 2.26
N LYS A 127 -22.35 20.04 1.13
CA LYS A 127 -23.49 19.30 0.57
C LYS A 127 -23.16 17.82 0.48
N ASP A 128 -24.06 16.97 0.99
CA ASP A 128 -24.05 15.53 0.70
C ASP A 128 -24.62 15.34 -0.70
N LEU A 129 -23.78 14.91 -1.64
CA LEU A 129 -24.13 14.73 -3.05
C LEU A 129 -24.71 13.33 -3.34
N THR A 130 -24.56 12.42 -2.40
CA THR A 130 -25.09 11.05 -2.49
C THR A 130 -25.80 10.65 -1.19
N PRO A 131 -26.93 11.35 -0.85
CA PRO A 131 -27.62 11.20 0.43
C PRO A 131 -28.45 9.90 0.48
N PHE A 132 -27.78 8.77 0.27
CA PHE A 132 -28.39 7.45 0.31
C PHE A 132 -27.72 6.62 1.41
N GLU A 133 -28.50 5.72 2.02
CA GLU A 133 -27.98 4.78 3.01
C GLU A 133 -27.31 3.59 2.32
N ASP A 134 -26.30 3.00 2.96
CA ASP A 134 -25.61 1.78 2.54
C ASP A 134 -25.05 1.80 1.10
N VAL A 135 -24.70 2.99 0.59
CA VAL A 135 -24.10 3.13 -0.74
C VAL A 135 -22.59 3.27 -0.66
N GLN A 136 -21.94 2.76 -1.69
CA GLN A 136 -20.51 2.99 -1.92
C GLN A 136 -20.32 3.75 -3.23
N VAL A 137 -19.69 4.91 -3.15
CA VAL A 137 -19.37 5.74 -4.32
C VAL A 137 -17.93 5.53 -4.74
N GLN A 138 -17.74 5.38 -6.04
CA GLN A 138 -16.44 5.37 -6.73
C GLN A 138 -16.39 6.54 -7.69
N ILE A 139 -15.29 7.29 -7.69
CA ILE A 139 -15.07 8.36 -8.66
C ILE A 139 -14.51 7.72 -9.92
N LEU A 140 -15.21 7.88 -11.05
CA LEU A 140 -14.78 7.34 -12.32
C LEU A 140 -13.98 8.37 -13.14
N ARG A 141 -14.54 9.59 -13.30
CA ARG A 141 -13.90 10.62 -14.11
C ARG A 141 -14.39 12.01 -13.73
N SER A 142 -13.47 12.96 -13.66
CA SER A 142 -13.66 14.40 -13.86
C SER A 142 -12.83 14.84 -15.06
N ASP A 143 -13.23 15.91 -15.75
CA ASP A 143 -12.48 16.43 -16.89
C ASP A 143 -12.64 17.95 -17.00
N LYS A 144 -11.55 18.66 -17.29
CA LYS A 144 -11.48 20.12 -17.38
C LYS A 144 -12.40 20.75 -18.43
N HIS A 145 -12.82 19.96 -19.44
CA HIS A 145 -13.75 20.42 -20.47
C HIS A 145 -15.21 20.34 -20.01
N PHE A 146 -15.47 19.66 -18.89
CA PHE A 146 -16.78 19.46 -18.29
C PHE A 146 -16.71 19.78 -16.78
N PRO A 147 -16.40 21.05 -16.41
CA PRO A 147 -16.05 21.40 -15.03
C PRO A 147 -17.18 21.17 -14.02
N ASP A 148 -18.43 21.20 -14.47
CA ASP A 148 -19.61 21.00 -13.63
C ASP A 148 -20.11 19.54 -13.61
N GLU A 149 -19.42 18.62 -14.30
CA GLU A 149 -19.84 17.22 -14.41
C GLU A 149 -18.86 16.27 -13.70
N LEU A 150 -19.42 15.24 -13.07
CA LEU A 150 -18.65 14.17 -12.47
C LEU A 150 -19.28 12.82 -12.82
N LEU A 151 -18.46 11.85 -13.28
CA LEU A 151 -18.92 10.46 -13.40
C LEU A 151 -18.57 9.70 -12.14
N ILE A 152 -19.58 9.06 -11.56
CA ILE A 152 -19.45 8.22 -10.38
C ILE A 152 -20.04 6.85 -10.61
N GLY A 153 -19.41 5.83 -10.04
CA GLY A 153 -20.01 4.52 -9.86
C GLY A 153 -20.69 4.48 -8.50
N MET A 154 -21.92 3.97 -8.43
CA MET A 154 -22.63 3.86 -7.15
C MET A 154 -23.52 2.60 -7.14
N ASN A 155 -23.49 1.87 -6.04
CA ASN A 155 -24.25 0.63 -5.84
C ASN A 155 -25.64 0.85 -5.21
N LYS A 156 -26.33 1.90 -5.64
CA LYS A 156 -27.61 2.33 -5.08
C LYS A 156 -28.75 1.36 -5.36
N GLU A 157 -28.86 0.84 -6.58
CA GLU A 157 -29.95 -0.02 -6.99
C GLU A 157 -29.75 -1.48 -6.51
N ASP A 158 -28.48 -1.91 -6.45
CA ASP A 158 -28.05 -3.21 -5.93
C ASP A 158 -26.71 -3.04 -5.22
N GLN A 159 -26.65 -3.32 -3.93
CA GLN A 159 -25.41 -3.19 -3.12
C GLN A 159 -24.21 -3.98 -3.67
N ARG A 160 -24.46 -4.94 -4.56
CA ARG A 160 -23.43 -5.75 -5.22
C ARG A 160 -22.82 -5.09 -6.45
N LEU A 161 -23.53 -4.14 -7.08
CA LEU A 161 -23.25 -3.68 -8.43
C LEU A 161 -23.14 -2.16 -8.50
N HIS A 162 -22.07 -1.65 -9.07
CA HIS A 162 -21.92 -0.22 -9.31
C HIS A 162 -22.46 0.13 -10.68
N ASP A 163 -23.56 0.86 -10.73
CA ASP A 163 -24.07 1.55 -11.91
C ASP A 163 -23.34 2.89 -12.07
N VAL A 164 -23.29 3.43 -13.28
CA VAL A 164 -22.64 4.72 -13.53
C VAL A 164 -23.65 5.83 -13.61
N TYR A 165 -23.39 6.89 -12.85
CA TYR A 165 -24.18 8.10 -12.82
C TYR A 165 -23.35 9.30 -13.26
N LYS A 166 -23.95 10.18 -14.04
CA LYS A 166 -23.44 11.52 -14.29
C LYS A 166 -24.10 12.46 -13.29
N LEU A 167 -23.28 13.09 -12.47
CA LEU A 167 -23.66 14.06 -11.46
C LEU A 167 -23.33 15.47 -11.98
N ASP A 168 -24.32 16.35 -12.00
CA ASP A 168 -24.17 17.78 -12.23
C ASP A 168 -23.90 18.47 -10.88
N LEU A 169 -22.72 19.07 -10.73
CA LEU A 169 -22.27 19.67 -9.47
C LEU A 169 -23.03 20.97 -9.14
N SER A 170 -23.51 21.69 -10.16
CA SER A 170 -24.23 22.97 -9.99
C SER A 170 -25.64 22.76 -9.48
N THR A 171 -26.35 21.76 -10.00
CA THR A 171 -27.73 21.44 -9.63
C THR A 171 -27.84 20.34 -8.59
N GLY A 172 -26.87 19.42 -8.55
CA GLY A 172 -26.91 18.16 -7.80
C GLY A 172 -27.77 17.10 -8.48
N GLU A 173 -28.20 17.31 -9.72
CA GLU A 173 -28.96 16.32 -10.50
C GLU A 173 -28.07 15.13 -10.86
N MET A 174 -28.63 13.94 -10.77
CA MET A 174 -27.90 12.70 -11.01
C MET A 174 -28.66 11.82 -11.98
N ASN A 175 -28.04 11.53 -13.11
CA ASN A 175 -28.62 10.73 -14.17
C ASN A 175 -27.82 9.45 -14.41
N MET A 176 -28.49 8.27 -14.42
CA MET A 176 -27.83 7.00 -14.74
C MET A 176 -27.46 6.97 -16.23
N VAL A 177 -26.18 6.73 -16.53
CA VAL A 177 -25.65 6.67 -17.91
C VAL A 177 -25.18 5.27 -18.32
N ALA A 178 -24.92 4.38 -17.35
CA ALA A 178 -24.68 2.98 -17.63
C ALA A 178 -25.16 2.12 -16.46
N LYS A 179 -25.92 1.06 -16.77
CA LYS A 179 -26.38 0.07 -15.81
C LYS A 179 -25.44 -1.14 -15.84
N ASN A 180 -25.09 -1.65 -14.66
CA ASN A 180 -24.31 -2.87 -14.53
C ASN A 180 -25.18 -4.11 -14.81
N PRO A 181 -24.86 -4.93 -15.82
CA PRO A 181 -25.66 -6.11 -16.14
C PRO A 181 -25.51 -7.27 -15.12
N GLY A 182 -24.63 -7.13 -14.11
CA GLY A 182 -24.43 -8.12 -13.04
C GLY A 182 -23.01 -8.58 -12.84
N ASN A 183 -22.09 -8.25 -13.74
CA ASN A 183 -20.72 -8.76 -13.70
C ASN A 183 -19.63 -7.73 -14.05
N VAL A 184 -19.97 -6.47 -14.25
CA VAL A 184 -18.98 -5.44 -14.53
C VAL A 184 -18.25 -5.06 -13.23
N THR A 185 -16.93 -5.17 -13.27
CA THR A 185 -16.03 -4.86 -12.15
C THR A 185 -15.39 -3.48 -12.25
N PHE A 186 -15.32 -2.93 -13.46
CA PHE A 186 -14.67 -1.65 -13.73
C PHE A 186 -15.29 -0.95 -14.95
N TRP A 187 -15.42 0.37 -14.87
CA TRP A 187 -15.92 1.23 -15.93
C TRP A 187 -14.86 2.25 -16.35
N LEU A 188 -14.81 2.56 -17.63
CA LEU A 188 -13.92 3.59 -18.16
C LEU A 188 -14.67 4.51 -19.14
N ALA A 189 -14.51 5.83 -18.96
CA ALA A 189 -15.03 6.85 -19.85
C ALA A 189 -13.93 7.41 -20.76
N ASP A 190 -14.34 7.86 -21.94
CA ASP A 190 -13.48 8.56 -22.89
C ASP A 190 -13.29 10.06 -22.54
N ALA A 191 -12.59 10.80 -23.40
CA ALA A 191 -12.33 12.23 -23.20
C ALA A 191 -13.60 13.10 -23.22
N ASP A 192 -14.68 12.61 -23.79
CA ASP A 192 -16.00 13.29 -23.85
C ASP A 192 -16.91 12.94 -22.66
N MET A 193 -16.37 12.38 -21.58
CA MET A 193 -17.13 11.93 -20.41
C MET A 193 -18.19 10.87 -20.74
N LYS A 194 -17.99 10.08 -21.80
CA LYS A 194 -18.89 8.98 -22.20
C LYS A 194 -18.34 7.64 -21.71
N VAL A 195 -19.20 6.85 -21.07
CA VAL A 195 -18.84 5.50 -20.59
C VAL A 195 -18.83 4.55 -21.78
N ARG A 196 -17.64 4.25 -22.32
CA ARG A 196 -17.49 3.45 -23.54
C ARG A 196 -16.71 2.16 -23.35
N CYS A 197 -16.12 1.95 -22.17
CA CYS A 197 -15.42 0.71 -21.86
C CYS A 197 -15.87 0.17 -20.51
N ALA A 198 -15.98 -1.15 -20.42
CA ALA A 198 -16.27 -1.89 -19.21
C ALA A 198 -15.39 -3.14 -19.12
N VAL A 199 -15.08 -3.57 -17.92
CA VAL A 199 -14.43 -4.84 -17.65
C VAL A 199 -15.42 -5.73 -16.92
N ALA A 200 -15.78 -6.86 -17.53
CA ALA A 200 -16.74 -7.79 -16.99
C ALA A 200 -16.06 -9.08 -16.51
N SER A 201 -16.37 -9.54 -15.31
CA SER A 201 -15.87 -10.83 -14.80
C SER A 201 -16.52 -12.00 -15.54
N THR A 202 -15.76 -13.06 -15.74
CA THR A 202 -16.22 -14.32 -16.33
C THR A 202 -16.34 -15.41 -15.26
N ALA A 203 -17.12 -16.45 -15.56
CA ALA A 203 -17.43 -17.50 -14.60
C ALA A 203 -16.21 -18.34 -14.16
N ASP A 204 -15.14 -18.34 -14.93
CA ASP A 204 -13.88 -19.04 -14.63
C ASP A 204 -12.86 -18.19 -13.86
N GLY A 205 -13.19 -16.90 -13.57
CA GLY A 205 -12.32 -15.96 -12.87
C GLY A 205 -11.44 -15.12 -13.79
N GLY A 206 -11.68 -15.17 -15.10
CA GLY A 206 -11.09 -14.26 -16.08
C GLY A 206 -11.87 -12.94 -16.20
N LEU A 207 -11.50 -12.13 -17.21
CA LEU A 207 -12.11 -10.83 -17.49
C LEU A 207 -12.36 -10.67 -18.99
N ASP A 208 -13.49 -10.07 -19.34
CA ASP A 208 -13.80 -9.61 -20.69
C ASP A 208 -13.70 -8.07 -20.77
N LEU A 209 -12.93 -7.56 -21.72
CA LEU A 209 -12.92 -6.15 -22.07
C LEU A 209 -14.06 -5.86 -23.04
N MET A 210 -15.00 -5.06 -22.60
CA MET A 210 -16.20 -4.70 -23.31
C MET A 210 -16.12 -3.25 -23.78
N VAL A 211 -16.52 -2.98 -25.04
CA VAL A 211 -16.53 -1.62 -25.59
C VAL A 211 -17.84 -1.35 -26.33
N ARG A 212 -18.20 -0.07 -26.43
CA ARG A 212 -19.27 0.43 -27.31
C ARG A 212 -18.84 1.69 -28.04
N GLN A 213 -19.42 1.96 -29.19
CA GLN A 213 -19.07 3.12 -30.00
C GLN A 213 -19.62 4.43 -29.39
N ASN A 214 -20.82 4.35 -28.85
CA ASN A 214 -21.52 5.46 -28.20
C ASN A 214 -22.47 4.91 -27.12
N GLU A 215 -23.07 5.79 -26.32
CA GLU A 215 -23.89 5.40 -25.17
C GLU A 215 -25.27 4.79 -25.55
N GLN A 216 -25.69 4.88 -26.80
CA GLN A 216 -26.93 4.28 -27.32
C GLN A 216 -26.74 2.85 -27.80
N GLU A 217 -25.50 2.38 -27.94
CA GLU A 217 -25.18 1.03 -28.36
C GLU A 217 -24.90 0.11 -27.17
N ASP A 218 -25.17 -1.18 -27.36
CA ASP A 218 -24.80 -2.22 -26.40
C ASP A 218 -23.28 -2.44 -26.40
N PHE A 219 -22.76 -2.83 -25.26
CA PHE A 219 -21.37 -3.24 -25.14
C PHE A 219 -21.10 -4.54 -25.91
N ARG A 220 -20.05 -4.54 -26.72
CA ARG A 220 -19.52 -5.73 -27.38
C ARG A 220 -18.19 -6.14 -26.78
N LYS A 221 -17.92 -7.42 -26.72
CA LYS A 221 -16.63 -7.92 -26.29
C LYS A 221 -15.53 -7.58 -27.31
N LEU A 222 -14.43 -7.00 -26.84
CA LEU A 222 -13.28 -6.67 -27.66
C LEU A 222 -12.18 -7.71 -27.52
N LEU A 223 -11.88 -8.13 -26.29
CA LEU A 223 -10.91 -9.17 -25.98
C LEU A 223 -11.25 -9.83 -24.63
N SER A 224 -10.57 -10.93 -24.32
CA SER A 224 -10.65 -11.60 -23.03
C SER A 224 -9.26 -11.78 -22.45
N TRP A 225 -9.17 -11.68 -21.12
CA TRP A 225 -8.05 -12.12 -20.30
C TRP A 225 -8.47 -13.38 -19.55
N GLY A 226 -7.71 -14.46 -19.67
CA GLY A 226 -7.94 -15.66 -18.87
C GLY A 226 -7.70 -15.41 -17.38
N PRO A 227 -8.09 -16.37 -16.51
CA PRO A 227 -7.85 -16.23 -15.07
C PRO A 227 -6.36 -15.95 -14.73
N GLU A 228 -5.44 -16.47 -15.54
CA GLU A 228 -3.99 -16.28 -15.37
C GLU A 228 -3.54 -14.84 -15.64
N ASP A 229 -4.23 -14.11 -16.52
CA ASP A 229 -3.92 -12.72 -16.90
C ASP A 229 -4.74 -11.68 -16.13
N SER A 230 -5.85 -12.10 -15.50
CA SER A 230 -6.89 -11.21 -14.98
C SER A 230 -6.42 -10.22 -13.92
N MET A 231 -5.34 -10.51 -13.20
CA MET A 231 -4.80 -9.61 -12.17
C MET A 231 -3.57 -8.82 -12.60
N THR A 232 -3.04 -9.10 -13.78
CA THR A 232 -1.90 -8.39 -14.37
C THR A 232 -2.28 -7.64 -15.64
N SER A 233 -3.59 -7.56 -15.93
CA SER A 233 -4.12 -6.91 -17.13
C SER A 233 -5.34 -6.05 -16.81
N GLY A 234 -5.53 -4.97 -17.57
CA GLY A 234 -6.67 -4.06 -17.44
C GLY A 234 -6.53 -2.80 -18.26
N PRO A 235 -7.63 -2.05 -18.49
CA PRO A 235 -7.58 -0.79 -19.21
C PRO A 235 -6.98 0.33 -18.36
N VAL A 236 -6.23 1.23 -19.01
CA VAL A 236 -5.61 2.42 -18.41
C VAL A 236 -6.37 3.69 -18.81
N SER A 237 -6.54 3.92 -20.11
CA SER A 237 -7.20 5.12 -20.65
C SER A 237 -7.58 4.93 -22.10
N PHE A 238 -8.53 5.70 -22.59
CA PHE A 238 -8.66 5.97 -24.03
C PHE A 238 -7.54 6.91 -24.50
N ASN A 239 -7.19 6.85 -25.79
CA ASN A 239 -6.51 7.95 -26.45
C ASN A 239 -7.50 9.11 -26.66
N LYS A 240 -7.01 10.27 -27.14
CA LYS A 240 -7.82 11.49 -27.28
C LYS A 240 -9.03 11.30 -28.20
N ASP A 241 -8.85 10.62 -29.32
CA ASP A 241 -9.89 10.44 -30.34
C ASP A 241 -10.89 9.32 -29.95
N GLY A 242 -10.62 8.55 -28.89
CA GLY A 242 -11.45 7.47 -28.42
C GLY A 242 -11.52 6.26 -29.37
N ASP A 243 -10.58 6.12 -30.29
CA ASP A 243 -10.47 5.02 -31.25
C ASP A 243 -9.46 3.94 -30.82
N ALA A 244 -8.67 4.21 -29.78
CA ALA A 244 -7.75 3.26 -29.15
C ALA A 244 -7.82 3.30 -27.62
N LEU A 245 -7.38 2.19 -27.01
CA LEU A 245 -7.22 2.01 -25.57
C LEU A 245 -5.77 1.75 -25.23
N TYR A 246 -5.27 2.42 -24.21
CA TYR A 246 -4.06 2.00 -23.51
C TYR A 246 -4.44 0.95 -22.47
N LEU A 247 -3.76 -0.18 -22.48
CA LEU A 247 -3.98 -1.31 -21.59
C LEU A 247 -2.68 -1.72 -20.94
N ILE A 248 -2.75 -2.22 -19.72
CA ILE A 248 -1.77 -3.19 -19.23
C ILE A 248 -2.22 -4.55 -19.71
N ASP A 249 -1.34 -5.33 -20.35
CA ASP A 249 -1.70 -6.61 -20.97
C ASP A 249 -0.56 -7.64 -20.80
N SER A 250 -0.85 -8.72 -20.11
CA SER A 250 0.10 -9.82 -19.88
C SER A 250 -0.11 -11.02 -20.81
N ARG A 251 -1.07 -10.96 -21.74
CA ARG A 251 -1.23 -12.05 -22.74
C ARG A 251 0.05 -12.18 -23.57
N ASP A 252 0.44 -13.40 -23.84
CA ASP A 252 1.69 -13.73 -24.56
C ASP A 252 2.99 -13.18 -23.91
N ALA A 253 2.91 -12.75 -22.63
CA ALA A 253 4.05 -12.30 -21.83
C ALA A 253 3.89 -12.75 -20.38
N ASN A 254 4.98 -12.74 -19.61
CA ASN A 254 4.89 -12.97 -18.17
C ASN A 254 4.41 -11.69 -17.44
N ALA A 255 5.03 -10.56 -17.72
CA ALA A 255 4.70 -9.30 -17.06
C ALA A 255 3.68 -8.48 -17.84
N GLY A 256 2.88 -7.68 -17.12
CA GLY A 256 1.93 -6.75 -17.68
C GLY A 256 2.64 -5.62 -18.43
N ARG A 257 2.51 -5.60 -19.76
CA ARG A 257 3.09 -4.61 -20.67
C ARG A 257 2.11 -3.47 -20.91
N LEU A 258 2.60 -2.25 -21.11
CA LEU A 258 1.77 -1.19 -21.64
C LEU A 258 1.61 -1.36 -23.15
N VAL A 259 0.38 -1.48 -23.61
CA VAL A 259 0.04 -1.63 -25.03
C VAL A 259 -1.02 -0.61 -25.45
N GLU A 260 -1.03 -0.26 -26.73
CA GLU A 260 -2.10 0.47 -27.39
C GLU A 260 -2.92 -0.51 -28.25
N LEU A 261 -4.22 -0.57 -28.00
CA LEU A 261 -5.16 -1.42 -28.71
C LEU A 261 -6.09 -0.55 -29.56
N ASN A 262 -6.03 -0.68 -30.88
CA ASN A 262 -6.99 -0.04 -31.78
C ASN A 262 -8.34 -0.78 -31.72
N ILE A 263 -9.43 -0.04 -31.39
CA ILE A 263 -10.75 -0.63 -31.10
C ILE A 263 -11.41 -1.22 -32.36
N ALA A 264 -11.19 -0.60 -33.52
CA ALA A 264 -11.82 -1.03 -34.76
C ALA A 264 -11.15 -2.26 -35.37
N SER A 265 -9.81 -2.27 -35.42
CA SER A 265 -9.03 -3.35 -36.04
C SER A 265 -8.64 -4.47 -35.10
N GLY A 266 -8.64 -4.22 -33.78
CA GLY A 266 -8.10 -5.12 -32.77
C GLY A 266 -6.56 -5.20 -32.79
N GLN A 267 -5.88 -4.34 -33.54
CA GLN A 267 -4.42 -4.34 -33.62
C GLN A 267 -3.82 -3.83 -32.31
N ILE A 268 -2.80 -4.54 -31.81
CA ILE A 268 -2.07 -4.22 -30.60
C ILE A 268 -0.65 -3.76 -30.94
N LYS A 269 -0.22 -2.67 -30.32
CA LYS A 269 1.13 -2.14 -30.38
C LYS A 269 1.71 -2.08 -28.97
N VAL A 270 2.83 -2.75 -28.71
CA VAL A 270 3.54 -2.63 -27.43
C VAL A 270 4.21 -1.26 -27.34
N ILE A 271 3.96 -0.54 -26.25
CA ILE A 271 4.55 0.76 -25.96
C ILE A 271 5.76 0.61 -25.03
N ALA A 272 5.60 -0.17 -23.96
CA ALA A 272 6.67 -0.43 -23.00
C ALA A 272 6.47 -1.80 -22.34
N GLU A 273 7.60 -2.47 -22.08
CA GLU A 273 7.62 -3.79 -21.44
C GLU A 273 8.87 -4.01 -20.60
N ASP A 274 8.78 -4.90 -19.64
CA ASP A 274 9.87 -5.51 -18.90
C ASP A 274 9.58 -7.02 -18.83
N PRO A 275 10.57 -7.91 -19.00
CA PRO A 275 10.30 -9.34 -19.04
C PRO A 275 9.88 -9.94 -17.69
N GLN A 276 10.13 -9.23 -16.58
CA GLN A 276 9.94 -9.75 -15.23
C GLN A 276 8.99 -8.88 -14.38
N TYR A 277 8.93 -7.57 -14.62
CA TYR A 277 8.17 -6.63 -13.78
C TYR A 277 7.02 -6.00 -14.55
N ASP A 278 5.85 -5.97 -13.91
CA ASP A 278 4.67 -5.31 -14.47
C ASP A 278 4.89 -3.80 -14.57
N VAL A 279 4.30 -3.16 -15.57
CA VAL A 279 4.16 -1.71 -15.59
C VAL A 279 3.36 -1.29 -14.36
N SER A 280 3.97 -0.47 -13.50
CA SER A 280 3.38 -0.06 -12.21
C SER A 280 2.74 1.33 -12.24
N ASN A 281 3.13 2.19 -13.17
CA ASN A 281 2.56 3.52 -13.35
C ASN A 281 2.69 3.99 -14.79
N VAL A 282 1.72 4.79 -15.26
CA VAL A 282 1.70 5.39 -16.59
C VAL A 282 1.38 6.87 -16.45
N ILE A 283 2.22 7.73 -17.03
CA ILE A 283 1.96 9.17 -17.12
C ILE A 283 1.45 9.48 -18.53
N ILE A 284 0.26 10.06 -18.58
CA ILE A 284 -0.44 10.46 -19.80
C ILE A 284 -0.50 11.98 -19.85
N HIS A 285 -0.27 12.57 -21.01
CA HIS A 285 -0.37 14.01 -21.20
C HIS A 285 -1.83 14.46 -21.05
N PRO A 286 -2.13 15.51 -20.26
CA PRO A 286 -3.51 15.89 -19.91
C PRO A 286 -4.35 16.44 -21.08
N ASP A 287 -3.72 16.85 -22.19
CA ASP A 287 -4.40 17.40 -23.37
C ASP A 287 -4.36 16.50 -24.60
N THR A 288 -3.21 15.85 -24.85
CA THR A 288 -3.04 14.99 -26.04
C THR A 288 -3.40 13.54 -25.76
N TYR A 289 -3.48 13.16 -24.50
CA TYR A 289 -3.69 11.77 -24.03
C TYR A 289 -2.60 10.80 -24.50
N GLU A 290 -1.45 11.29 -24.94
CA GLU A 290 -0.30 10.47 -25.30
C GLU A 290 0.46 10.01 -24.05
N VAL A 291 0.99 8.81 -24.12
CA VAL A 291 1.81 8.26 -23.03
C VAL A 291 3.17 8.96 -23.00
N GLN A 292 3.47 9.60 -21.88
CA GLN A 292 4.73 10.35 -21.69
C GLN A 292 5.80 9.55 -20.98
N ALA A 293 5.45 8.74 -19.97
CA ALA A 293 6.38 7.93 -19.22
C ALA A 293 5.70 6.72 -18.60
N VAL A 294 6.46 5.68 -18.33
CA VAL A 294 6.04 4.49 -17.58
C VAL A 294 7.00 4.21 -16.44
N ALA A 295 6.51 3.57 -15.38
CA ALA A 295 7.36 3.10 -14.30
C ALA A 295 7.28 1.60 -14.14
N PHE A 296 8.40 1.01 -13.70
CA PHE A 296 8.52 -0.37 -13.24
C PHE A 296 9.01 -0.35 -11.80
N THR A 297 8.30 -1.04 -10.90
CA THR A 297 8.73 -1.20 -9.52
C THR A 297 9.52 -2.49 -9.37
N ARG A 298 10.84 -2.38 -9.47
CA ARG A 298 11.81 -3.46 -9.24
C ARG A 298 12.16 -3.52 -7.75
N ALA A 299 13.43 -3.45 -7.39
CA ALA A 299 13.85 -3.19 -6.01
C ALA A 299 13.49 -1.76 -5.58
N ARG A 300 13.49 -0.82 -6.54
CA ARG A 300 13.04 0.57 -6.44
C ARG A 300 12.22 0.92 -7.68
N THR A 301 11.52 2.05 -7.63
CA THR A 301 10.75 2.53 -8.79
C THR A 301 11.69 3.15 -9.83
N GLU A 302 11.61 2.66 -11.06
CA GLU A 302 12.39 3.13 -12.20
C GLU A 302 11.47 3.66 -13.29
N TRP A 303 11.73 4.89 -13.74
CA TRP A 303 10.98 5.56 -14.79
C TRP A 303 11.63 5.39 -16.15
N VAL A 304 10.84 5.06 -17.16
CA VAL A 304 11.19 5.11 -18.58
C VAL A 304 10.42 6.25 -19.22
N VAL A 305 11.12 7.30 -19.60
CA VAL A 305 10.54 8.47 -20.27
C VAL A 305 10.44 8.20 -21.76
N LEU A 306 9.24 8.24 -22.31
CA LEU A 306 8.92 7.96 -23.71
C LEU A 306 8.77 9.23 -24.54
N ASP A 307 8.32 10.33 -23.91
CA ASP A 307 8.16 11.65 -24.54
C ASP A 307 9.37 12.53 -24.21
N ASP A 308 10.13 12.89 -25.23
CA ASP A 308 11.32 13.73 -25.08
C ASP A 308 11.00 15.13 -24.51
N SER A 309 9.76 15.62 -24.63
CA SER A 309 9.34 16.93 -24.11
C SER A 309 9.48 17.05 -22.60
N ILE A 310 9.33 15.93 -21.84
CA ILE A 310 9.44 15.89 -20.38
C ILE A 310 10.74 15.29 -19.86
N LYS A 311 11.64 14.89 -20.75
CA LYS A 311 12.91 14.22 -20.35
C LYS A 311 13.79 15.06 -19.43
N ASP A 312 13.86 16.37 -19.68
CA ASP A 312 14.63 17.28 -18.86
C ASP A 312 13.92 17.61 -17.54
N ASP A 313 12.58 17.49 -17.48
CA ASP A 313 11.83 17.58 -16.23
C ASP A 313 12.19 16.45 -15.29
N PHE A 314 12.20 15.20 -15.77
CA PHE A 314 12.58 14.04 -14.96
C PHE A 314 14.00 14.16 -14.43
N LYS A 315 14.95 14.67 -15.25
CA LYS A 315 16.33 14.93 -14.79
C LYS A 315 16.39 16.06 -13.75
N ALA A 316 15.55 17.08 -13.88
CA ALA A 316 15.50 18.20 -12.94
C ALA A 316 14.83 17.77 -11.62
N ILE A 317 13.71 17.04 -11.71
CA ILE A 317 12.99 16.51 -10.55
C ILE A 317 13.89 15.57 -9.73
N ALA A 318 14.57 14.64 -10.37
CA ALA A 318 15.48 13.70 -9.70
C ALA A 318 16.62 14.36 -8.90
N LYS A 319 16.86 15.67 -9.09
CA LYS A 319 17.85 16.44 -8.34
C LYS A 319 17.27 17.23 -7.16
N LEU A 320 15.95 17.25 -7.00
CA LEU A 320 15.31 18.04 -5.95
C LEU A 320 15.46 17.41 -4.56
N ASP A 321 15.42 16.08 -4.51
CA ASP A 321 15.56 15.32 -3.26
C ASP A 321 16.15 13.93 -3.56
N GLN A 322 16.49 13.19 -2.52
CA GLN A 322 16.87 11.79 -2.60
C GLN A 322 15.62 10.91 -2.47
N GLY A 323 15.65 9.76 -3.09
CA GLY A 323 14.55 8.81 -3.02
C GLY A 323 13.83 8.59 -4.35
N ASP A 324 12.72 7.85 -4.30
CA ASP A 324 11.85 7.62 -5.45
C ASP A 324 10.81 8.73 -5.53
N PHE A 325 10.61 9.28 -6.72
CA PHE A 325 9.62 10.35 -6.89
C PHE A 325 8.41 9.90 -7.71
N TYR A 326 7.28 10.56 -7.44
CA TYR A 326 6.04 10.40 -8.18
C TYR A 326 5.46 11.77 -8.52
N ILE A 327 4.88 11.90 -9.71
CA ILE A 327 4.08 13.06 -10.08
C ILE A 327 2.68 12.80 -9.54
N SER A 328 2.31 13.48 -8.46
CA SER A 328 1.05 13.26 -7.73
C SER A 328 -0.11 14.13 -8.23
N GLY A 329 0.16 15.08 -9.14
CA GLY A 329 -0.85 15.93 -9.76
C GLY A 329 -0.22 16.99 -10.66
N ARG A 330 -1.06 17.56 -11.54
CA ARG A 330 -0.71 18.68 -12.45
C ARG A 330 -1.86 19.68 -12.48
N ASP A 331 -1.57 20.97 -12.71
CA ASP A 331 -2.62 21.94 -13.04
C ASP A 331 -3.11 21.76 -14.49
N ASN A 332 -4.29 22.29 -14.82
CA ASN A 332 -4.90 22.13 -16.14
C ASN A 332 -4.11 22.79 -17.29
N ALA A 333 -3.21 23.70 -16.97
CA ALA A 333 -2.31 24.34 -17.93
C ALA A 333 -0.96 23.60 -18.06
N ASP A 334 -0.80 22.48 -17.38
CA ASP A 334 0.42 21.65 -17.29
C ASP A 334 1.70 22.45 -16.95
N ARG A 335 1.55 23.55 -16.19
CA ARG A 335 2.67 24.41 -15.79
C ARG A 335 3.25 24.07 -14.44
N THR A 336 2.42 23.56 -13.53
CA THR A 336 2.82 23.22 -12.17
C THR A 336 2.48 21.76 -11.86
N TRP A 337 3.50 21.00 -11.51
CA TRP A 337 3.35 19.60 -11.09
C TRP A 337 3.58 19.47 -9.59
N LEU A 338 2.82 18.65 -8.93
CA LEU A 338 3.08 18.21 -7.58
C LEU A 338 3.92 16.95 -7.61
N ILE A 339 5.04 16.99 -6.91
CA ILE A 339 5.99 15.87 -6.81
C ILE A 339 6.03 15.41 -5.37
N SER A 340 5.92 14.12 -5.15
CA SER A 340 6.21 13.48 -3.86
C SER A 340 7.49 12.66 -3.96
N PHE A 341 8.33 12.75 -2.94
CA PHE A 341 9.52 11.92 -2.77
C PHE A 341 9.34 10.98 -1.60
N THR A 342 9.61 9.70 -1.82
CA THR A 342 9.67 8.68 -0.78
C THR A 342 11.11 8.28 -0.56
N LYS A 343 11.56 8.34 0.72
CA LYS A 343 12.88 7.92 1.19
C LYS A 343 12.71 6.81 2.20
N ASP A 344 13.68 5.94 2.36
CA ASP A 344 13.65 4.89 3.38
C ASP A 344 14.03 5.43 4.77
N ASP A 345 14.82 6.49 4.82
CA ASP A 345 15.43 7.08 6.03
C ASP A 345 14.93 8.48 6.39
N GLY A 346 13.78 8.87 5.87
CA GLY A 346 13.21 10.20 6.09
C GLY A 346 11.71 10.27 5.83
N PRO A 347 11.08 11.42 6.14
CA PRO A 347 9.68 11.63 5.82
C PRO A 347 9.45 11.71 4.31
N VAL A 348 8.19 11.46 3.88
CA VAL A 348 7.75 11.80 2.53
C VAL A 348 7.75 13.31 2.38
N SER A 349 8.42 13.80 1.33
CA SER A 349 8.61 15.23 1.04
C SER A 349 7.81 15.61 -0.20
N TYR A 350 7.22 16.81 -0.19
CA TYR A 350 6.41 17.31 -1.30
C TYR A 350 6.99 18.59 -1.89
N TYR A 351 6.91 18.70 -3.21
CA TYR A 351 7.42 19.82 -3.99
C TYR A 351 6.38 20.30 -5.01
N ALA A 352 6.31 21.61 -5.24
CA ALA A 352 5.68 22.19 -6.42
C ALA A 352 6.78 22.41 -7.47
N TYR A 353 6.63 21.76 -8.62
CA TYR A 353 7.57 21.83 -9.72
C TYR A 353 7.01 22.64 -10.87
N ARG A 354 7.72 23.71 -11.27
CA ARG A 354 7.36 24.53 -12.42
C ARG A 354 7.95 23.93 -13.69
N HIS A 355 7.11 23.28 -14.48
CA HIS A 355 7.48 22.66 -15.74
C HIS A 355 8.11 23.67 -16.72
N ASP A 356 7.51 24.86 -16.85
CA ASP A 356 8.01 25.95 -17.71
C ASP A 356 9.39 26.51 -17.29
N LYS A 357 9.79 26.35 -16.03
CA LYS A 357 11.04 26.88 -15.47
C LYS A 357 12.05 25.79 -15.09
N LYS A 358 11.67 24.52 -15.18
CA LYS A 358 12.46 23.36 -14.72
C LYS A 358 12.96 23.53 -13.28
N LYS A 359 12.08 24.04 -12.39
CA LYS A 359 12.45 24.37 -11.00
C LYS A 359 11.40 23.89 -10.01
N GLY A 360 11.87 23.14 -8.99
CA GLY A 360 11.06 22.73 -7.84
C GLY A 360 11.18 23.69 -6.67
N THR A 361 10.09 23.78 -5.91
CA THR A 361 10.01 24.48 -4.63
C THR A 361 9.50 23.50 -3.58
N PHE A 362 10.23 23.33 -2.50
CA PHE A 362 9.81 22.50 -1.37
C PHE A 362 8.53 23.06 -0.76
N LEU A 363 7.58 22.19 -0.47
CA LEU A 363 6.32 22.56 0.18
C LEU A 363 6.33 22.19 1.66
N PHE A 364 6.46 20.91 1.95
CA PHE A 364 6.50 20.39 3.33
C PHE A 364 6.86 18.89 3.33
N ASP A 365 7.27 18.42 4.50
CA ASP A 365 7.34 17.00 4.85
C ASP A 365 6.04 16.55 5.51
N HIS A 366 5.59 15.31 5.24
CA HIS A 366 4.35 14.80 5.85
C HIS A 366 4.44 14.72 7.37
N MET A 367 5.62 14.39 7.89
CA MET A 367 5.93 14.27 9.31
C MET A 367 7.32 14.85 9.59
N PRO A 368 7.44 16.21 9.68
CA PRO A 368 8.76 16.88 9.85
C PRO A 368 9.48 16.51 11.14
N GLU A 369 8.74 16.04 12.16
CA GLU A 369 9.32 15.57 13.42
C GLU A 369 10.29 14.40 13.23
N LEU A 370 10.10 13.57 12.20
CA LEU A 370 11.00 12.45 11.86
C LEU A 370 12.42 12.92 11.56
N ASN A 371 12.61 14.16 11.04
CA ASN A 371 13.92 14.73 10.76
C ASN A 371 14.80 14.93 12.02
N LYS A 372 14.22 14.81 13.22
CA LYS A 372 14.96 14.88 14.49
C LYS A 372 15.56 13.54 14.89
N TYR A 373 15.25 12.47 14.16
CA TYR A 373 15.68 11.11 14.44
C TYR A 373 16.53 10.58 13.28
N LYS A 374 17.50 9.73 13.61
CA LYS A 374 18.20 8.96 12.59
C LYS A 374 17.39 7.69 12.32
N LEU A 375 16.84 7.60 11.13
CA LEU A 375 16.08 6.45 10.67
C LEU A 375 16.99 5.37 10.08
N ALA A 376 16.46 4.17 9.95
CA ALA A 376 17.15 3.02 9.39
C ALA A 376 16.96 2.94 7.87
N HIS A 377 18.00 2.48 7.16
CA HIS A 377 17.89 2.17 5.74
C HIS A 377 17.20 0.84 5.52
N THR A 378 16.43 0.75 4.44
CA THR A 378 15.75 -0.45 3.96
C THR A 378 16.51 -1.05 2.78
N GLU A 379 17.03 -2.26 2.97
CA GLU A 379 17.83 -2.95 1.98
C GLU A 379 16.96 -3.94 1.19
N PRO A 380 16.93 -3.86 -0.16
CA PRO A 380 16.26 -4.87 -0.96
C PRO A 380 17.03 -6.19 -0.89
N ILE A 381 16.28 -7.28 -0.80
CA ILE A 381 16.81 -8.63 -0.72
C ILE A 381 16.13 -9.56 -1.72
N HIS A 382 16.78 -10.66 -2.03
CA HIS A 382 16.18 -11.82 -2.66
C HIS A 382 16.80 -13.11 -2.12
N PHE A 383 16.04 -14.17 -2.14
CA PHE A 383 16.49 -15.51 -1.79
C PHE A 383 15.74 -16.56 -2.62
N THR A 384 16.23 -17.79 -2.62
CA THR A 384 15.59 -18.89 -3.30
C THR A 384 14.75 -19.67 -2.30
N ALA A 385 13.45 -19.79 -2.56
CA ALA A 385 12.55 -20.65 -1.79
C ALA A 385 12.94 -22.14 -1.95
N ARG A 386 12.48 -22.98 -1.04
CA ARG A 386 12.77 -24.44 -1.00
C ARG A 386 12.39 -25.19 -2.28
N ASP A 387 11.48 -24.64 -3.08
CA ASP A 387 11.06 -25.21 -4.38
C ASP A 387 11.70 -24.53 -5.59
N GLY A 388 12.66 -23.64 -5.38
CA GLY A 388 13.46 -23.01 -6.43
C GLY A 388 12.95 -21.65 -6.91
N LEU A 389 11.78 -21.16 -6.44
CA LEU A 389 11.26 -19.84 -6.81
C LEU A 389 12.12 -18.73 -6.18
N THR A 390 12.46 -17.71 -6.96
CA THR A 390 13.11 -16.51 -6.41
C THR A 390 12.09 -15.65 -5.72
N ILE A 391 12.31 -15.37 -4.42
CA ILE A 391 11.47 -14.53 -3.58
C ILE A 391 12.19 -13.21 -3.34
N HIS A 392 11.45 -12.12 -3.43
CA HIS A 392 11.93 -10.75 -3.22
C HIS A 392 11.44 -10.20 -1.88
N GLY A 393 12.12 -9.17 -1.37
CA GLY A 393 11.71 -8.54 -0.13
C GLY A 393 12.62 -7.41 0.28
N TYR A 394 12.47 -7.00 1.52
CA TYR A 394 13.28 -5.94 2.13
C TYR A 394 13.67 -6.32 3.55
N VAL A 395 14.80 -5.79 4.00
CA VAL A 395 15.22 -5.90 5.39
C VAL A 395 15.67 -4.55 5.92
N THR A 396 15.22 -4.21 7.12
CA THR A 396 15.57 -2.98 7.82
C THR A 396 16.24 -3.33 9.14
N PHE A 397 17.48 -2.85 9.37
CA PHE A 397 18.25 -3.18 10.56
C PHE A 397 18.30 -2.02 11.55
N PRO A 398 18.36 -2.31 12.87
CA PRO A 398 18.66 -1.30 13.88
C PRO A 398 20.01 -0.60 13.59
N ILE A 399 20.02 0.73 13.50
CA ILE A 399 21.22 1.52 13.15
C ILE A 399 22.36 1.49 14.18
N TRP A 400 22.08 0.98 15.37
CA TRP A 400 22.97 1.00 16.53
C TRP A 400 23.44 -0.39 16.99
N LYS A 401 22.96 -1.44 16.30
CA LYS A 401 23.37 -2.82 16.55
C LYS A 401 24.11 -3.38 15.34
N GLU A 402 25.01 -4.30 15.56
CA GLU A 402 25.57 -5.11 14.50
C GLU A 402 24.47 -5.94 13.84
N LYS A 403 24.55 -6.15 12.53
CA LYS A 403 23.63 -7.00 11.77
C LYS A 403 23.90 -8.49 12.05
N LYS A 404 23.84 -8.86 13.34
CA LYS A 404 24.20 -10.21 13.78
C LYS A 404 23.34 -10.66 14.92
N ASN A 405 22.72 -11.83 14.76
CA ASN A 405 21.93 -12.52 15.79
C ASN A 405 20.91 -11.60 16.49
N LEU A 406 20.20 -10.82 15.68
CA LEU A 406 19.21 -9.84 16.16
C LEU A 406 17.88 -10.51 16.44
N PRO A 407 17.10 -10.06 17.43
CA PRO A 407 15.68 -10.34 17.43
C PRO A 407 15.06 -9.74 16.17
N MET A 408 14.10 -10.46 15.58
CA MET A 408 13.53 -10.12 14.26
C MET A 408 12.01 -10.10 14.31
N VAL A 409 11.42 -9.20 13.54
CA VAL A 409 9.99 -9.22 13.22
C VAL A 409 9.85 -9.49 11.72
N LEU A 410 9.18 -10.58 11.36
CA LEU A 410 8.68 -10.81 10.03
C LEU A 410 7.38 -10.02 9.90
N ASN A 411 7.43 -8.91 9.15
CA ASN A 411 6.28 -8.05 8.86
C ASN A 411 5.67 -8.45 7.52
N VAL A 412 4.43 -8.97 7.55
CA VAL A 412 3.77 -9.56 6.38
C VAL A 412 2.70 -8.62 5.85
N HIS A 413 2.82 -8.22 4.59
CA HIS A 413 1.83 -7.34 3.94
C HIS A 413 0.47 -8.00 3.75
N GLY A 414 -0.57 -7.17 3.68
CA GLY A 414 -1.93 -7.57 3.37
C GLY A 414 -2.17 -7.81 1.87
N GLY A 415 -3.38 -8.17 1.54
CA GLY A 415 -3.81 -8.46 0.17
C GLY A 415 -4.48 -9.82 0.05
N PRO A 416 -3.80 -10.93 -0.39
CA PRO A 416 -2.36 -11.11 -0.63
C PRO A 416 -1.82 -10.45 -1.90
N TRP A 417 -2.71 -10.09 -2.81
CA TRP A 417 -2.40 -9.46 -4.10
C TRP A 417 -2.02 -7.98 -3.89
N GLY A 418 -0.86 -7.78 -3.34
CA GLY A 418 -0.19 -6.54 -3.03
C GLY A 418 1.31 -6.77 -2.97
N ARG A 419 2.09 -5.80 -2.50
CA ARG A 419 3.53 -5.98 -2.26
C ARG A 419 4.06 -4.93 -1.31
N ASP A 420 5.15 -5.27 -0.62
CA ASP A 420 6.04 -4.29 -0.02
C ASP A 420 6.89 -3.61 -1.09
N ALA A 421 7.20 -2.35 -0.88
CA ALA A 421 8.04 -1.53 -1.76
C ALA A 421 9.09 -0.77 -0.93
N TRP A 422 10.17 -0.35 -1.59
CA TRP A 422 11.18 0.48 -0.95
C TRP A 422 10.62 1.87 -0.61
N GLY A 423 10.97 2.36 0.58
CA GLY A 423 10.60 3.69 1.03
C GLY A 423 10.36 3.76 2.53
N TYR A 424 9.78 4.87 2.99
CA TYR A 424 9.40 5.05 4.38
C TYR A 424 8.26 4.11 4.76
N ASP A 425 8.53 3.23 5.70
CA ASP A 425 7.56 2.36 6.33
C ASP A 425 7.60 2.60 7.86
N PRO A 426 6.50 3.06 8.49
CA PRO A 426 6.50 3.38 9.91
C PRO A 426 6.69 2.15 10.81
N GLU A 427 6.24 0.96 10.39
CA GLU A 427 6.42 -0.29 11.15
C GLU A 427 7.87 -0.76 11.07
N ALA A 428 8.49 -0.75 9.88
CA ALA A 428 9.89 -1.11 9.73
C ALA A 428 10.80 -0.17 10.55
N GLN A 429 10.53 1.14 10.52
CA GLN A 429 11.24 2.12 11.34
C GLN A 429 10.99 1.92 12.83
N TRP A 430 9.76 1.59 13.21
CA TRP A 430 9.41 1.27 14.59
C TRP A 430 10.19 0.06 15.08
N PHE A 431 10.15 -1.07 14.37
CA PHE A 431 10.87 -2.28 14.74
C PHE A 431 12.37 -2.03 14.86
N ALA A 432 12.97 -1.38 13.84
CA ALA A 432 14.41 -1.06 13.85
C ALA A 432 14.79 -0.15 15.03
N ASN A 433 14.00 0.89 15.31
CA ASN A 433 14.25 1.76 16.46
C ASN A 433 14.08 1.03 17.79
N ARG A 434 13.21 0.00 17.89
CA ARG A 434 13.06 -0.84 19.11
C ARG A 434 14.13 -1.91 19.24
N GLY A 435 14.98 -2.06 18.25
CA GLY A 435 16.17 -2.93 18.28
C GLY A 435 15.95 -4.28 17.63
N TYR A 436 14.95 -4.41 16.77
CA TYR A 436 14.64 -5.59 15.98
C TYR A 436 15.04 -5.39 14.52
N ALA A 437 15.52 -6.43 13.86
CA ALA A 437 15.52 -6.46 12.41
C ALA A 437 14.07 -6.63 11.92
N CYS A 438 13.66 -5.88 10.90
CA CYS A 438 12.38 -6.04 10.22
C CYS A 438 12.62 -6.73 8.89
N LEU A 439 11.99 -7.87 8.67
CA LEU A 439 12.00 -8.61 7.42
C LEU A 439 10.62 -8.48 6.76
N GLN A 440 10.59 -7.99 5.53
CA GLN A 440 9.40 -7.88 4.69
C GLN A 440 9.59 -8.77 3.46
N VAL A 441 8.69 -9.74 3.26
CA VAL A 441 8.81 -10.75 2.19
C VAL A 441 7.66 -10.58 1.22
N ASN A 442 7.97 -10.31 -0.03
CA ASN A 442 7.02 -10.40 -1.14
C ASN A 442 6.92 -11.87 -1.55
N PHE A 443 6.08 -12.62 -0.82
CA PHE A 443 5.81 -14.04 -1.06
C PHE A 443 5.09 -14.25 -2.40
N ARG A 444 5.13 -15.48 -2.95
CA ARG A 444 4.36 -15.80 -4.18
C ARG A 444 2.90 -15.37 -4.04
N GLY A 445 2.32 -14.84 -5.11
CA GLY A 445 1.01 -14.19 -5.07
C GLY A 445 1.11 -12.66 -4.91
N SER A 446 2.26 -12.10 -4.54
CA SER A 446 2.48 -10.65 -4.54
C SER A 446 2.46 -10.10 -5.97
N THR A 447 1.96 -8.86 -6.15
CA THR A 447 1.84 -8.20 -7.45
C THR A 447 3.16 -7.54 -7.91
N GLY A 448 3.26 -7.24 -9.20
CA GLY A 448 4.37 -6.48 -9.79
C GLY A 448 5.55 -7.32 -10.26
N TYR A 449 5.49 -8.65 -10.13
CA TYR A 449 6.54 -9.60 -10.52
C TYR A 449 6.13 -10.51 -11.70
N GLY A 450 5.10 -10.09 -12.43
CA GLY A 450 4.52 -10.87 -13.52
C GLY A 450 3.53 -11.94 -13.06
N LYS A 451 2.77 -12.48 -14.02
CA LYS A 451 1.69 -13.42 -13.74
C LYS A 451 2.16 -14.79 -13.23
N ASP A 452 3.35 -15.25 -13.61
CA ASP A 452 3.87 -16.54 -13.14
C ASP A 452 4.10 -16.52 -11.63
N PHE A 453 4.67 -15.43 -11.11
CA PHE A 453 4.88 -15.24 -9.69
C PHE A 453 3.56 -15.04 -8.92
N LEU A 454 2.63 -14.27 -9.48
CA LEU A 454 1.32 -14.03 -8.91
C LEU A 454 0.50 -15.32 -8.85
N ASN A 455 0.40 -16.05 -9.96
CA ASN A 455 -0.40 -17.27 -10.05
C ASN A 455 0.23 -18.45 -9.29
N ALA A 456 1.54 -18.44 -9.01
CA ALA A 456 2.17 -19.40 -8.11
C ALA A 456 1.58 -19.39 -6.69
N GLY A 457 0.86 -18.33 -6.31
CA GLY A 457 0.12 -18.20 -5.06
C GLY A 457 -1.29 -18.80 -5.10
N ASP A 458 -1.81 -19.19 -6.28
CA ASP A 458 -3.16 -19.71 -6.40
C ASP A 458 -3.34 -20.99 -5.59
N ARG A 459 -4.34 -21.01 -4.68
CA ARG A 459 -4.68 -22.11 -3.77
C ARG A 459 -3.58 -22.45 -2.76
N GLU A 460 -2.59 -21.54 -2.58
CA GLU A 460 -1.43 -21.75 -1.71
C GLU A 460 -1.50 -20.95 -0.39
N TRP A 461 -2.66 -20.42 -0.04
CA TRP A 461 -2.88 -19.83 1.27
C TRP A 461 -2.59 -20.85 2.37
N GLY A 462 -1.74 -20.51 3.36
CA GLY A 462 -1.32 -21.41 4.43
C GLY A 462 -0.50 -22.63 3.96
N ALA A 463 0.04 -22.58 2.75
CA ALA A 463 0.95 -23.58 2.18
C ALA A 463 2.20 -22.90 1.62
N LYS A 464 2.47 -22.97 0.30
CA LYS A 464 3.70 -22.41 -0.28
C LYS A 464 3.87 -20.92 -0.06
N MET A 465 2.78 -20.14 0.02
CA MET A 465 2.86 -18.71 0.40
C MET A 465 3.41 -18.55 1.83
N HIS A 466 3.04 -19.44 2.74
CA HIS A 466 3.60 -19.47 4.09
C HIS A 466 5.01 -20.05 4.11
N ASP A 467 5.29 -21.06 3.27
CA ASP A 467 6.64 -21.61 3.13
C ASP A 467 7.65 -20.53 2.70
N ASP A 468 7.27 -19.62 1.77
CA ASP A 468 8.11 -18.48 1.35
C ASP A 468 8.47 -17.57 2.54
N LEU A 469 7.51 -17.33 3.44
CA LEU A 469 7.74 -16.54 4.66
C LEU A 469 8.72 -17.22 5.61
N VAL A 470 8.55 -18.53 5.83
CA VAL A 470 9.46 -19.35 6.68
C VAL A 470 10.85 -19.43 6.05
N ASP A 471 10.93 -19.59 4.73
CA ASP A 471 12.20 -19.61 4.00
C ASP A 471 12.94 -18.27 4.10
N GLY A 472 12.21 -17.14 4.11
CA GLY A 472 12.76 -15.83 4.40
C GLY A 472 13.37 -15.72 5.79
N VAL A 473 12.69 -16.27 6.80
CA VAL A 473 13.23 -16.35 8.17
C VAL A 473 14.49 -17.22 8.22
N ASN A 474 14.45 -18.41 7.59
CA ASN A 474 15.60 -19.31 7.54
C ASN A 474 16.78 -18.66 6.83
N TRP A 475 16.55 -17.97 5.71
CA TRP A 475 17.58 -17.19 5.01
C TRP A 475 18.23 -16.15 5.93
N ALA A 476 17.43 -15.40 6.72
CA ALA A 476 17.96 -14.42 7.65
C ALA A 476 18.77 -15.06 8.79
N VAL A 477 18.37 -16.23 9.29
CA VAL A 477 19.10 -17.01 10.29
C VAL A 477 20.43 -17.55 9.71
N GLU A 478 20.40 -18.12 8.51
CA GLU A 478 21.59 -18.63 7.80
C GLU A 478 22.61 -17.53 7.49
N LYS A 479 22.14 -16.31 7.17
CA LYS A 479 22.99 -15.12 7.04
C LYS A 479 23.58 -14.64 8.37
N GLY A 480 23.12 -15.20 9.49
CA GLY A 480 23.51 -14.78 10.83
C GLY A 480 22.87 -13.46 11.27
N TYR A 481 21.87 -12.97 10.56
CA TYR A 481 21.17 -11.71 10.90
C TYR A 481 20.21 -11.90 12.06
N ALA A 482 19.44 -12.99 12.06
CA ALA A 482 18.39 -13.26 13.05
C ALA A 482 18.80 -14.30 14.09
N ASP A 483 18.35 -14.09 15.34
CA ASP A 483 18.32 -15.09 16.39
C ASP A 483 17.13 -16.03 16.17
N PRO A 484 17.34 -17.32 15.87
CA PRO A 484 16.25 -18.25 15.57
C PRO A 484 15.24 -18.43 16.72
N ASN A 485 15.62 -18.06 17.95
CA ASN A 485 14.74 -18.15 19.12
C ASN A 485 13.95 -16.85 19.38
N LYS A 486 14.19 -15.80 18.59
CA LYS A 486 13.61 -14.47 18.79
C LYS A 486 13.06 -13.91 17.49
N VAL A 487 12.22 -14.66 16.83
CA VAL A 487 11.49 -14.23 15.63
C VAL A 487 10.02 -14.11 15.96
N ALA A 488 9.45 -12.91 15.78
CA ALA A 488 8.00 -12.68 15.82
C ALA A 488 7.45 -12.60 14.40
N ILE A 489 6.17 -12.94 14.23
CA ILE A 489 5.41 -12.68 13.01
C ILE A 489 4.35 -11.63 13.29
N PHE A 490 4.22 -10.64 12.40
CA PHE A 490 3.34 -9.49 12.52
C PHE A 490 2.70 -9.21 11.17
N GLY A 491 1.41 -8.82 11.14
CA GLY A 491 0.80 -8.38 9.90
C GLY A 491 -0.67 -8.02 10.03
N GLY A 492 -1.18 -7.36 8.98
CA GLY A 492 -2.57 -6.94 8.86
C GLY A 492 -3.32 -7.64 7.73
N SER A 493 -4.63 -7.90 7.90
CA SER A 493 -5.47 -8.51 6.87
C SER A 493 -4.94 -9.90 6.46
N TYR A 494 -4.56 -10.12 5.20
CA TYR A 494 -3.85 -11.34 4.83
C TYR A 494 -2.58 -11.56 5.68
N GLY A 495 -1.83 -10.50 6.02
CA GLY A 495 -0.67 -10.59 6.92
C GLY A 495 -1.06 -11.05 8.33
N GLY A 496 -2.25 -10.67 8.82
CA GLY A 496 -2.83 -11.17 10.07
C GLY A 496 -3.17 -12.66 9.98
N TYR A 497 -3.78 -13.10 8.88
CA TYR A 497 -3.95 -14.52 8.58
C TYR A 497 -2.60 -15.25 8.58
N ALA A 498 -1.58 -14.69 7.93
CA ALA A 498 -0.24 -15.29 7.93
C ALA A 498 0.36 -15.39 9.34
N ALA A 499 0.12 -14.39 10.21
CA ALA A 499 0.52 -14.45 11.62
C ALA A 499 -0.19 -15.58 12.36
N LEU A 500 -1.50 -15.75 12.15
CA LEU A 500 -2.26 -16.89 12.70
C LEU A 500 -1.80 -18.23 12.13
N VAL A 501 -1.46 -18.31 10.84
CA VAL A 501 -0.85 -19.51 10.22
C VAL A 501 0.50 -19.80 10.85
N GLY A 502 1.36 -18.80 11.04
CA GLY A 502 2.64 -18.96 11.75
C GLY A 502 2.47 -19.58 13.15
N ALA A 503 1.48 -19.09 13.90
CA ALA A 503 1.20 -19.61 15.24
C ALA A 503 0.60 -21.02 15.27
N THR A 504 -0.09 -21.44 14.18
CA THR A 504 -0.83 -22.71 14.14
C THR A 504 -0.15 -23.78 13.29
N PHE A 505 0.47 -23.43 12.16
CA PHE A 505 1.07 -24.39 11.22
C PHE A 505 2.57 -24.60 11.51
N THR A 506 3.27 -23.54 11.92
CA THR A 506 4.72 -23.56 12.20
C THR A 506 5.05 -22.93 13.56
N PRO A 507 4.41 -23.37 14.66
CA PRO A 507 4.51 -22.73 15.97
C PRO A 507 5.92 -22.78 16.59
N ASP A 508 6.83 -23.55 16.01
CA ASP A 508 8.22 -23.69 16.48
C ASP A 508 9.17 -22.68 15.79
N VAL A 509 8.69 -21.93 14.78
CA VAL A 509 9.50 -20.92 14.08
C VAL A 509 9.45 -19.56 14.80
N PHE A 510 8.31 -19.25 15.42
CA PHE A 510 8.06 -17.93 16.01
C PHE A 510 7.95 -17.98 17.52
N CYS A 511 8.39 -16.93 18.20
CA CYS A 511 8.25 -16.79 19.64
C CYS A 511 6.95 -16.08 20.07
N CYS A 512 6.33 -15.31 19.18
CA CYS A 512 5.02 -14.67 19.36
C CYS A 512 4.44 -14.22 18.00
N ALA A 513 3.13 -13.95 17.97
CA ALA A 513 2.44 -13.49 16.77
C ALA A 513 1.56 -12.27 17.07
N VAL A 514 1.45 -11.34 16.11
CA VAL A 514 0.55 -10.19 16.18
C VAL A 514 -0.32 -10.20 14.92
N ASP A 515 -1.61 -10.33 15.13
CA ASP A 515 -2.65 -10.35 14.11
C ASP A 515 -3.47 -9.07 14.18
N ILE A 516 -3.56 -8.36 13.06
CA ILE A 516 -4.44 -7.21 12.87
C ILE A 516 -5.48 -7.57 11.81
N VAL A 517 -6.75 -7.68 12.20
CA VAL A 517 -7.91 -7.95 11.32
C VAL A 517 -7.71 -9.13 10.36
N GLY A 518 -7.00 -10.17 10.79
CA GLY A 518 -6.73 -11.35 9.99
C GLY A 518 -7.86 -12.38 10.03
N PRO A 519 -8.24 -12.99 8.90
CA PRO A 519 -9.23 -14.06 8.90
C PRO A 519 -8.66 -15.35 9.51
N SER A 520 -9.41 -15.99 10.39
CA SER A 520 -9.05 -17.25 11.02
C SER A 520 -9.62 -18.48 10.32
N ASN A 521 -10.66 -18.29 9.50
CA ASN A 521 -11.41 -19.36 8.83
C ASN A 521 -11.78 -18.95 7.40
N LEU A 522 -11.14 -19.57 6.42
CA LEU A 522 -11.34 -19.24 5.01
C LEU A 522 -12.75 -19.57 4.50
N VAL A 523 -13.46 -20.52 5.13
CA VAL A 523 -14.84 -20.85 4.77
C VAL A 523 -15.77 -19.68 5.12
N THR A 524 -15.68 -19.17 6.35
CA THR A 524 -16.51 -18.04 6.80
C THR A 524 -16.12 -16.74 6.13
N LEU A 525 -14.83 -16.51 5.89
CA LEU A 525 -14.33 -15.37 5.13
C LEU A 525 -15.00 -15.29 3.75
N LEU A 526 -14.92 -16.37 2.96
CA LEU A 526 -15.44 -16.39 1.58
C LEU A 526 -16.96 -16.31 1.52
N ARG A 527 -17.68 -16.81 2.55
CA ARG A 527 -19.13 -16.68 2.67
C ARG A 527 -19.59 -15.31 3.16
N SER A 528 -18.70 -14.49 3.70
CA SER A 528 -19.01 -13.17 4.29
C SER A 528 -18.34 -11.99 3.59
N ILE A 529 -17.81 -12.18 2.39
CA ILE A 529 -17.23 -11.08 1.59
C ILE A 529 -18.29 -9.97 1.40
N PRO A 530 -17.86 -8.70 1.38
CA PRO A 530 -18.80 -7.59 1.23
C PRO A 530 -19.55 -7.67 -0.11
N PRO A 531 -20.83 -7.23 -0.16
CA PRO A 531 -21.64 -7.31 -1.37
C PRO A 531 -20.96 -6.72 -2.61
N TYR A 532 -20.28 -5.59 -2.48
CA TYR A 532 -19.57 -4.90 -3.58
C TYR A 532 -18.35 -5.67 -4.14
N TRP A 533 -17.98 -6.82 -3.56
CA TRP A 533 -17.00 -7.77 -4.12
C TRP A 533 -17.63 -8.95 -4.85
N SER A 534 -18.97 -9.01 -4.93
CA SER A 534 -19.67 -10.16 -5.55
C SER A 534 -19.23 -10.42 -7.01
N THR A 535 -18.90 -9.38 -7.77
CA THR A 535 -18.41 -9.50 -9.14
C THR A 535 -17.02 -10.15 -9.23
N MET A 536 -16.26 -10.21 -8.11
CA MET A 536 -14.94 -10.85 -8.03
C MET A 536 -15.00 -12.27 -7.44
N LEU A 537 -16.18 -12.79 -7.12
CA LEU A 537 -16.34 -14.06 -6.41
C LEU A 537 -15.71 -15.24 -7.17
N ALA A 538 -15.85 -15.28 -8.50
CA ALA A 538 -15.23 -16.31 -9.33
C ALA A 538 -13.69 -16.31 -9.24
N MET A 539 -13.07 -15.14 -9.19
CA MET A 539 -11.65 -14.97 -8.96
C MET A 539 -11.22 -15.49 -7.59
N PHE A 540 -11.98 -15.18 -6.51
CA PHE A 540 -11.71 -15.72 -5.18
C PHE A 540 -11.83 -17.24 -5.15
N HIS A 541 -12.87 -17.81 -5.77
CA HIS A 541 -13.04 -19.26 -5.85
C HIS A 541 -11.88 -19.93 -6.58
N LYS A 542 -11.40 -19.33 -7.67
CA LYS A 542 -10.28 -19.84 -8.44
C LYS A 542 -8.97 -19.81 -7.64
N ARG A 543 -8.69 -18.67 -6.99
CA ARG A 543 -7.38 -18.39 -6.37
C ARG A 543 -7.27 -18.83 -4.92
N VAL A 544 -8.38 -18.90 -4.19
CA VAL A 544 -8.40 -19.32 -2.77
C VAL A 544 -9.07 -20.67 -2.61
N GLY A 545 -10.26 -20.84 -3.17
CA GLY A 545 -11.08 -22.06 -3.10
C GLY A 545 -12.57 -21.74 -3.02
N ASN A 546 -13.42 -22.69 -3.34
CA ASN A 546 -14.87 -22.53 -3.31
C ASN A 546 -15.46 -23.11 -2.01
N PRO A 547 -16.08 -22.30 -1.13
CA PRO A 547 -16.59 -22.77 0.16
C PRO A 547 -17.77 -23.77 0.04
N ASP A 548 -18.45 -23.83 -1.12
CA ASP A 548 -19.57 -24.72 -1.33
C ASP A 548 -19.16 -26.11 -1.82
N THR A 549 -18.04 -26.22 -2.52
CA THR A 549 -17.56 -27.49 -3.10
C THR A 549 -16.25 -27.99 -2.51
N GLU A 550 -15.50 -27.12 -1.79
CA GLU A 550 -14.15 -27.42 -1.31
C GLU A 550 -13.96 -27.05 0.17
N GLU A 551 -15.02 -27.19 0.97
CA GLU A 551 -15.02 -26.78 2.38
C GLU A 551 -13.88 -27.43 3.18
N GLU A 552 -13.62 -28.73 3.01
CA GLU A 552 -12.55 -29.43 3.72
C GLU A 552 -11.15 -28.95 3.31
N PHE A 553 -10.96 -28.60 2.04
CA PHE A 553 -9.73 -27.94 1.59
C PHE A 553 -9.53 -26.60 2.31
N LEU A 554 -10.54 -25.73 2.34
CA LEU A 554 -10.46 -24.43 3.01
C LEU A 554 -10.23 -24.57 4.53
N LYS A 555 -10.89 -25.54 5.18
CA LYS A 555 -10.63 -25.87 6.58
C LYS A 555 -9.19 -26.31 6.82
N SER A 556 -8.61 -27.09 5.90
CA SER A 556 -7.21 -27.54 5.98
C SER A 556 -6.23 -26.37 5.97
N ARG A 557 -6.61 -25.24 5.36
CA ARG A 557 -5.83 -24.00 5.22
C ARG A 557 -6.16 -22.94 6.29
N SER A 558 -7.14 -23.19 7.15
CA SER A 558 -7.64 -22.23 8.13
C SER A 558 -7.00 -22.42 9.51
N PRO A 559 -6.42 -21.37 10.11
CA PRO A 559 -5.82 -21.40 11.45
C PRO A 559 -6.76 -21.94 12.54
N LEU A 560 -8.05 -21.59 12.48
CA LEU A 560 -9.07 -22.00 13.46
C LEU A 560 -9.08 -23.52 13.71
N PHE A 561 -8.90 -24.33 12.66
CA PHE A 561 -8.92 -25.80 12.76
C PHE A 561 -7.57 -26.42 13.21
N LYS A 562 -6.58 -25.57 13.53
CA LYS A 562 -5.25 -25.98 14.00
C LYS A 562 -4.89 -25.37 15.36
N VAL A 563 -5.86 -24.81 16.07
CA VAL A 563 -5.67 -24.13 17.38
C VAL A 563 -4.95 -25.03 18.39
N ASP A 564 -5.15 -26.37 18.32
CA ASP A 564 -4.44 -27.32 19.17
C ASP A 564 -2.91 -27.30 19.05
N ARG A 565 -2.39 -26.74 17.97
CA ARG A 565 -0.96 -26.68 17.69
C ARG A 565 -0.30 -25.39 18.20
N ILE A 566 -1.09 -24.40 18.67
CA ILE A 566 -0.56 -23.14 19.18
C ILE A 566 0.30 -23.37 20.40
N LYS A 567 1.54 -22.87 20.37
CA LYS A 567 2.52 -22.93 21.44
C LYS A 567 2.99 -21.55 21.92
N ILE A 568 2.67 -20.52 21.14
CA ILE A 568 3.16 -19.16 21.33
C ILE A 568 2.01 -18.21 21.66
N PRO A 569 2.26 -17.10 22.37
CA PRO A 569 1.27 -16.08 22.63
C PRO A 569 0.90 -15.30 21.36
N ILE A 570 -0.36 -14.88 21.28
CA ILE A 570 -0.90 -14.12 20.15
C ILE A 570 -1.57 -12.85 20.67
N LEU A 571 -1.27 -11.71 20.04
CA LEU A 571 -2.03 -10.47 20.17
C LEU A 571 -2.92 -10.32 18.93
N ILE A 572 -4.22 -10.08 19.13
CA ILE A 572 -5.22 -9.93 18.08
C ILE A 572 -5.87 -8.55 18.21
N GLY A 573 -5.91 -7.78 17.13
CA GLY A 573 -6.60 -6.50 17.04
C GLY A 573 -7.69 -6.52 15.98
N GLN A 574 -8.92 -6.06 16.31
CA GLN A 574 -10.08 -6.12 15.41
C GLN A 574 -10.92 -4.85 15.46
N GLY A 575 -11.38 -4.37 14.31
CA GLY A 575 -12.43 -3.38 14.19
C GLY A 575 -13.82 -4.03 14.14
N ALA A 576 -14.76 -3.53 14.94
CA ALA A 576 -16.09 -4.14 15.04
C ALA A 576 -16.93 -3.96 13.77
N ASN A 577 -16.68 -2.89 13.00
CA ASN A 577 -17.41 -2.56 11.78
C ASN A 577 -16.70 -3.04 10.50
N ASP A 578 -15.71 -3.92 10.62
CA ASP A 578 -14.93 -4.40 9.47
C ASP A 578 -15.83 -5.13 8.46
N PRO A 579 -16.01 -4.59 7.24
CA PRO A 579 -16.84 -5.21 6.22
C PRO A 579 -16.13 -6.34 5.48
N ARG A 580 -14.79 -6.36 5.47
CA ARG A 580 -13.96 -7.29 4.68
C ARG A 580 -13.65 -8.56 5.45
N VAL A 581 -13.20 -8.39 6.70
CA VAL A 581 -12.90 -9.48 7.64
C VAL A 581 -13.75 -9.25 8.88
N LYS A 582 -14.91 -9.91 8.92
CA LYS A 582 -15.90 -9.67 9.97
C LYS A 582 -15.32 -9.92 11.37
N GLN A 583 -15.79 -9.16 12.36
CA GLN A 583 -15.42 -9.33 13.78
C GLN A 583 -15.46 -10.81 14.21
N ALA A 584 -16.40 -11.57 13.69
CA ALA A 584 -16.55 -13.01 13.96
C ALA A 584 -15.29 -13.83 13.60
N GLU A 585 -14.46 -13.38 12.65
CA GLU A 585 -13.21 -14.07 12.31
C GLU A 585 -12.23 -14.06 13.48
N SER A 586 -12.08 -12.94 14.18
CA SER A 586 -11.26 -12.87 15.38
C SER A 586 -11.93 -13.57 16.58
N GLU A 587 -13.23 -13.42 16.76
CA GLU A 587 -13.94 -13.97 17.92
C GLU A 587 -13.94 -15.51 17.94
N GLN A 588 -14.10 -16.17 16.77
CA GLN A 588 -14.12 -17.64 16.72
C GLN A 588 -12.76 -18.25 17.12
N ILE A 589 -11.63 -17.65 16.73
CA ILE A 589 -10.31 -18.17 17.14
C ILE A 589 -10.00 -17.82 18.59
N VAL A 590 -10.37 -16.63 19.07
CA VAL A 590 -10.24 -16.21 20.46
C VAL A 590 -11.03 -17.16 21.38
N GLU A 591 -12.26 -17.50 21.01
CA GLU A 591 -13.08 -18.45 21.79
C GLU A 591 -12.48 -19.86 21.81
N ALA A 592 -11.94 -20.32 20.66
CA ALA A 592 -11.26 -21.60 20.58
C ALA A 592 -10.00 -21.64 21.46
N MET A 593 -9.20 -20.57 21.47
CA MET A 593 -8.04 -20.42 22.34
C MET A 593 -8.44 -20.39 23.82
N LYS A 594 -9.48 -19.63 24.16
CA LYS A 594 -10.02 -19.53 25.53
C LYS A 594 -10.46 -20.89 26.07
N LYS A 595 -11.21 -21.68 25.28
CA LYS A 595 -11.64 -23.03 25.64
C LYS A 595 -10.48 -23.97 25.95
N LYS A 596 -9.31 -23.72 25.37
CA LYS A 596 -8.09 -24.52 25.54
C LYS A 596 -7.10 -23.93 26.55
N GLY A 597 -7.40 -22.77 27.13
CA GLY A 597 -6.50 -22.11 28.10
C GLY A 597 -5.21 -21.60 27.48
N LEU A 598 -5.20 -21.31 26.18
CA LEU A 598 -4.02 -20.79 25.45
C LEU A 598 -3.84 -19.29 25.71
N PRO A 599 -2.60 -18.78 25.75
CA PRO A 599 -2.34 -17.37 26.02
C PRO A 599 -2.67 -16.49 24.79
N TYR A 600 -3.53 -15.50 24.98
CA TYR A 600 -3.85 -14.48 23.98
C TYR A 600 -4.12 -13.13 24.65
N GLU A 601 -3.98 -12.07 23.85
CA GLU A 601 -4.51 -10.72 24.11
C GLU A 601 -5.46 -10.35 22.95
N TYR A 602 -6.64 -9.82 23.26
CA TYR A 602 -7.63 -9.42 22.24
C TYR A 602 -8.08 -7.98 22.46
N MET A 603 -7.98 -7.17 21.41
CA MET A 603 -8.38 -5.77 21.42
C MET A 603 -9.44 -5.52 20.33
N LEU A 604 -10.68 -5.27 20.78
CA LEU A 604 -11.78 -4.89 19.89
C LEU A 604 -11.96 -3.37 19.95
N PHE A 605 -12.09 -2.75 18.78
CA PHE A 605 -12.36 -1.32 18.61
C PHE A 605 -13.76 -1.14 17.98
N PRO A 606 -14.75 -0.66 18.76
CA PRO A 606 -16.16 -0.63 18.33
C PRO A 606 -16.46 0.37 17.22
N ASP A 607 -15.57 1.33 17.00
CA ASP A 607 -15.69 2.45 16.06
C ASP A 607 -14.67 2.37 14.91
N GLU A 608 -14.11 1.17 14.66
CA GLU A 608 -13.16 0.91 13.58
C GLU A 608 -13.68 -0.17 12.62
N GLY A 609 -13.21 -0.06 11.36
CA GLY A 609 -13.44 -1.01 10.30
C GLY A 609 -12.22 -1.88 10.03
N HIS A 610 -11.83 -2.00 8.75
CA HIS A 610 -10.67 -2.79 8.33
C HIS A 610 -9.35 -2.06 8.66
N GLY A 611 -8.87 -2.21 9.89
CA GLY A 611 -7.72 -1.51 10.46
C GLY A 611 -8.11 -0.34 11.36
N PHE A 612 -7.10 0.39 11.86
CA PHE A 612 -7.29 1.46 12.86
C PHE A 612 -7.09 2.84 12.24
N ALA A 613 -8.18 3.45 11.89
CA ALA A 613 -8.22 4.73 11.23
C ALA A 613 -8.03 5.91 12.18
N ARG A 614 -8.68 5.83 13.33
CA ARG A 614 -8.60 6.85 14.37
C ARG A 614 -7.24 6.80 15.04
N PRO A 615 -6.52 7.92 15.17
CA PRO A 615 -5.18 7.94 15.73
C PRO A 615 -5.12 7.46 17.18
N GLU A 616 -6.14 7.73 17.99
CA GLU A 616 -6.23 7.26 19.38
C GLU A 616 -6.32 5.73 19.47
N ASN A 617 -7.10 5.08 18.61
CA ASN A 617 -7.22 3.63 18.54
C ASN A 617 -5.93 2.99 18.04
N ARG A 618 -5.37 3.56 16.97
CA ARG A 618 -4.09 3.14 16.39
C ARG A 618 -2.97 3.22 17.43
N LEU A 619 -2.81 4.35 18.10
CA LEU A 619 -1.80 4.55 19.14
C LEU A 619 -2.00 3.60 20.34
N LYS A 620 -3.26 3.33 20.72
CA LYS A 620 -3.60 2.38 21.77
C LYS A 620 -3.18 0.95 21.39
N PHE A 621 -3.49 0.51 20.15
CA PHE A 621 -3.08 -0.81 19.69
C PHE A 621 -1.55 -0.94 19.64
N TYR A 622 -0.85 0.02 19.01
CA TYR A 622 0.62 -0.05 18.90
C TYR A 622 1.32 0.07 20.26
N ALA A 623 0.71 0.72 21.26
CA ALA A 623 1.26 0.73 22.63
C ALA A 623 1.23 -0.67 23.29
N VAL A 624 0.15 -1.42 23.07
CA VAL A 624 0.03 -2.81 23.57
C VAL A 624 0.96 -3.72 22.77
N ALA A 625 0.95 -3.62 21.44
CA ALA A 625 1.81 -4.41 20.56
C ALA A 625 3.31 -4.22 20.86
N GLU A 626 3.72 -2.99 21.18
CA GLU A 626 5.09 -2.68 21.54
C GLU A 626 5.53 -3.38 22.82
N LYS A 627 4.71 -3.35 23.87
CA LYS A 627 4.98 -4.05 25.13
C LYS A 627 4.98 -5.57 24.93
N PHE A 628 4.03 -6.06 24.13
CA PHE A 628 3.91 -7.47 23.80
C PHE A 628 5.19 -7.96 23.09
N LEU A 629 5.62 -7.29 22.04
CA LEU A 629 6.86 -7.63 21.32
C LEU A 629 8.10 -7.52 22.23
N ALA A 630 8.21 -6.46 23.04
CA ALA A 630 9.34 -6.28 23.96
C ALA A 630 9.47 -7.42 24.97
N LYS A 631 8.35 -7.97 25.44
CA LYS A 631 8.33 -9.10 26.37
C LYS A 631 8.95 -10.37 25.77
N TYR A 632 8.74 -10.64 24.48
CA TYR A 632 9.18 -11.88 23.86
C TYR A 632 10.47 -11.73 23.04
N LEU A 633 10.72 -10.54 22.49
CA LEU A 633 11.92 -10.23 21.70
C LEU A 633 13.03 -9.53 22.51
N THR A 634 12.75 -9.14 23.76
CA THR A 634 13.71 -8.44 24.64
C THR A 634 14.20 -7.09 24.07
N GLY A 635 13.37 -6.38 23.30
CA GLY A 635 13.64 -5.04 22.82
C GLY A 635 13.21 -3.97 23.82
N ARG A 636 13.42 -2.73 23.43
CA ARG A 636 12.96 -1.57 24.20
C ARG A 636 11.55 -1.15 23.79
N TYR A 637 10.89 -0.37 24.63
CA TYR A 637 9.55 0.16 24.36
C TYR A 637 9.38 1.52 25.02
N GLU A 638 8.48 2.33 24.45
CA GLU A 638 8.08 3.61 25.02
C GLU A 638 7.15 3.35 26.23
N GLN A 639 7.56 3.82 27.40
CA GLN A 639 6.71 3.74 28.59
C GLN A 639 5.46 4.61 28.39
N ALA A 640 4.34 4.15 28.95
CA ALA A 640 3.17 5.03 29.03
C ALA A 640 3.59 6.30 29.80
N ALA A 641 3.24 7.48 29.28
CA ALA A 641 3.36 8.68 30.08
C ALA A 641 2.59 8.42 31.39
N GLU A 642 3.28 8.45 32.52
CA GLU A 642 2.58 8.52 33.80
C GLU A 642 1.62 9.70 33.71
N ASN A 643 0.33 9.44 33.82
CA ASN A 643 -0.66 10.51 33.88
C ASN A 643 -0.22 11.45 35.01
N SER A 644 0.39 12.56 34.66
CA SER A 644 0.49 13.68 35.56
C SER A 644 -0.95 14.21 35.75
N ASN A 645 -1.66 13.55 36.65
CA ASN A 645 -2.83 14.14 37.27
C ASN A 645 -2.32 15.34 38.06
N GLN A 646 -2.46 16.54 37.47
CA GLN A 646 -2.60 17.79 38.17
C GLN A 646 -3.56 18.67 37.40
#